data_463dff34792865826590662dc2f39402
#
_entry.id   463dff34792865826590662dc2f39402
#
_cell.length_a   1.000
_cell.length_b   1.000
_cell.length_c   1.000
_cell.angle_alpha   90.00
_cell.angle_beta   90.00
_cell.angle_gamma   90.00
#
_symmetry.space_group_name_H-M   'P 1'
#
loop_
_entity.id
_entity.type
_entity.pdbx_description
1 polymer ?
#
loop_
_entity_poly.entity_id
_entity_poly.type
_entity_poly.pdbx_seq_one_letter_code
_entity_poly.pdbx_strand_id
1 'polypeptide(L)'
;MLPTPRTLLVLLAGALSAATAAQGQTTTGESPFFEELPTVLSASRLPQVLHEAPGAVTILDRDFIRATGYRDVARLLRLVPGMQIGQERGHGQWVTYHGLGSDFPTEIQVLIDGRSVYAPSSFGGVDWSGLSLTVDEIERIEVVRGTNSNAFGANAFLGVINIITRHSQQDRGSRGQVNLGNHGIADLQAAWSGGSDDLGVRFSAVQTRDNGFSGVHDSRHSQVLSLRSDYRLDARNELTLRAGYNKGERGAGYPDSIFDNNALRTTGSANYSLHLTWRHTAGEDEEWLASLYHNRESGTDNWLANGAANGRQFLNVPLSRSGTSTRSNAELQHRFALTPQARLVWGLEARQDESDALPLFAGGNPPPHELYRAFSNLDWRLTPAWQLNLGALVEKNGTAATQFIPRAFVNWQASSTDTFRAGYSRAWQQRNLFEVYGDVRAYDPKGAPGALPIAWPYAPNPNLRIPHVDTVELGYLGRFPSIDATLDVRVFNERISDFVIRERFPISPLGQLALRLPTSQFTNLGSAVELRGVEYQLRTRPWRGGELLLSHTLIDRRMKEEEIRQRTSPYSASLTWLQSYPAGWTSTASLLRMGQLAGGYGFVPGCETTSKPYTTLDMRIARAFRFEGRKAEVALNGINLGGPHQEIADRSEQCLPANQGKPVNPASSMVWMSLSIEL
;
A
#
# COMPACT_ATOMS: atom_id res chain seq x y z
N MET A 1 18.77 -22.16 -22.82
CA MET A 1 19.56 -22.84 -21.78
C MET A 1 19.79 -21.81 -20.69
N LEU A 2 19.14 -21.99 -19.52
CA LEU A 2 19.24 -21.10 -18.38
C LEU A 2 20.55 -21.40 -17.63
N PRO A 3 21.33 -20.40 -17.19
CA PRO A 3 22.50 -20.65 -16.34
C PRO A 3 22.05 -21.22 -14.99
N THR A 4 22.75 -22.25 -14.55
CA THR A 4 22.48 -22.93 -13.29
C THR A 4 22.76 -22.01 -12.10
N PRO A 5 22.15 -22.24 -10.92
CA PRO A 5 22.31 -21.36 -9.73
C PRO A 5 23.77 -21.23 -9.24
N ARG A 6 24.67 -22.07 -9.68
CA ARG A 6 26.11 -21.97 -9.38
C ARG A 6 26.80 -20.78 -10.04
N THR A 7 26.33 -20.30 -11.20
CA THR A 7 26.94 -19.17 -11.93
C THR A 7 26.61 -17.81 -11.28
N LEU A 8 25.47 -17.71 -10.62
CA LEU A 8 25.10 -16.48 -9.88
C LEU A 8 25.90 -16.31 -8.58
N LEU A 9 26.25 -17.42 -7.92
CA LEU A 9 27.07 -17.37 -6.70
C LEU A 9 28.51 -16.95 -6.97
N VAL A 10 29.05 -17.26 -8.15
CA VAL A 10 30.42 -16.89 -8.55
C VAL A 10 30.51 -15.41 -8.88
N LEU A 11 29.46 -14.79 -9.40
CA LEU A 11 29.45 -13.35 -9.66
C LEU A 11 29.31 -12.51 -8.35
N LEU A 12 28.60 -13.02 -7.36
CA LEU A 12 28.56 -12.39 -6.02
C LEU A 12 29.89 -12.56 -5.25
N ALA A 13 30.56 -13.71 -5.38
CA ALA A 13 31.87 -13.95 -4.76
C ALA A 13 32.98 -13.11 -5.41
N GLY A 14 32.91 -12.83 -6.70
CA GLY A 14 33.85 -11.97 -7.42
C GLY A 14 33.78 -10.51 -7.01
N ALA A 15 32.63 -10.01 -6.61
CA ALA A 15 32.44 -8.64 -6.10
C ALA A 15 32.97 -8.46 -4.66
N LEU A 16 32.98 -9.52 -3.87
CA LEU A 16 33.53 -9.49 -2.50
C LEU A 16 35.06 -9.53 -2.47
N SER A 17 35.73 -10.09 -3.49
CA SER A 17 37.17 -10.25 -3.52
C SER A 17 37.95 -8.97 -3.95
N ALA A 18 37.28 -7.99 -4.53
CA ALA A 18 37.91 -6.73 -4.97
C ALA A 18 37.98 -5.65 -3.88
N ALA A 19 37.42 -5.88 -2.70
CA ALA A 19 37.33 -4.87 -1.62
C ALA A 19 38.49 -4.88 -0.61
N THR A 20 39.49 -5.77 -0.76
CA THR A 20 40.56 -5.96 0.27
C THR A 20 41.85 -5.21 0.04
N ALA A 21 41.92 -4.25 -0.87
CA ALA A 21 43.16 -3.54 -1.17
C ALA A 21 42.99 -1.99 -1.16
N ALA A 22 42.60 -1.39 -0.04
CA ALA A 22 42.79 0.02 0.23
C ALA A 22 42.85 0.29 1.76
N GLN A 23 43.96 -0.03 2.37
CA GLN A 23 44.33 0.54 3.67
C GLN A 23 45.01 1.89 3.45
N GLY A 24 44.40 2.96 3.91
CA GLY A 24 44.95 4.31 3.83
C GLY A 24 44.29 5.30 4.77
N GLN A 25 44.93 5.49 5.93
CA GLN A 25 44.89 6.64 6.85
C GLN A 25 43.55 6.98 7.55
N THR A 26 43.58 6.70 8.84
CA THR A 26 42.64 7.11 9.89
C THR A 26 42.73 8.62 10.14
N THR A 27 41.66 9.34 9.81
CA THR A 27 41.32 10.57 10.54
C THR A 27 40.28 10.17 11.59
N THR A 28 40.61 10.40 12.85
CA THR A 28 39.73 10.24 14.01
C THR A 28 38.59 11.28 13.91
N GLY A 29 37.52 10.95 13.18
CA GLY A 29 36.21 11.56 13.35
C GLY A 29 35.44 10.67 14.31
N GLU A 30 34.82 11.24 15.33
CA GLU A 30 33.93 10.54 16.24
C GLU A 30 32.96 9.70 15.44
N SER A 31 32.97 8.40 15.65
CA SER A 31 32.05 7.45 15.06
C SER A 31 30.63 7.86 15.44
N PRO A 32 29.64 7.88 14.53
CA PRO A 32 28.23 8.10 14.87
C PRO A 32 27.68 6.87 15.60
N PHE A 33 28.25 6.56 16.76
CA PHE A 33 27.94 5.37 17.56
C PHE A 33 26.60 5.45 18.29
N PHE A 34 25.85 6.55 18.16
CA PHE A 34 24.55 6.78 18.79
C PHE A 34 23.55 7.43 17.82
N GLU A 35 23.40 6.89 16.62
CA GLU A 35 22.14 7.18 15.91
C GLU A 35 21.01 6.55 16.74
N GLU A 36 20.23 7.39 17.40
CA GLU A 36 19.01 6.98 18.09
C GLU A 36 18.11 6.26 17.07
N LEU A 37 17.51 5.14 17.49
CA LEU A 37 16.55 4.45 16.64
C LEU A 37 15.44 5.43 16.22
N PRO A 38 15.01 5.39 14.95
CA PRO A 38 14.02 6.34 14.45
C PRO A 38 12.74 6.30 15.27
N THR A 39 12.18 7.48 15.53
CA THR A 39 10.91 7.63 16.23
C THR A 39 9.76 7.27 15.27
N VAL A 40 8.89 6.39 15.69
CA VAL A 40 7.68 5.96 14.98
C VAL A 40 6.42 6.52 15.65
N LEU A 41 5.44 6.93 14.84
CA LEU A 41 4.14 7.42 15.26
C LEU A 41 3.03 6.40 14.96
N SER A 42 3.23 5.58 13.95
CA SER A 42 2.16 4.75 13.37
C SER A 42 1.84 3.50 14.21
N ALA A 43 2.64 3.15 15.21
CA ALA A 43 2.38 1.98 16.03
C ALA A 43 1.30 2.20 17.11
N SER A 44 1.29 3.36 17.77
CA SER A 44 0.41 3.64 18.91
C SER A 44 -0.16 5.06 18.95
N ARG A 45 0.13 5.90 17.93
CA ARG A 45 -0.12 7.36 17.90
C ARG A 45 0.68 8.14 18.97
N LEU A 46 1.59 7.47 19.66
CA LEU A 46 2.59 8.08 20.54
C LEU A 46 3.94 8.06 19.85
N PRO A 47 4.75 9.15 19.95
CA PRO A 47 6.14 9.09 19.50
C PRO A 47 6.90 8.08 20.35
N GLN A 48 7.42 7.04 19.73
CA GLN A 48 8.17 5.97 20.38
C GLN A 48 9.39 5.63 19.55
N VAL A 49 10.51 5.36 20.20
CA VAL A 49 11.65 4.78 19.52
C VAL A 49 11.32 3.32 19.15
N LEU A 50 11.94 2.80 18.11
CA LEU A 50 11.56 1.52 17.50
C LEU A 50 11.51 0.34 18.49
N HIS A 51 12.38 0.32 19.51
CA HIS A 51 12.40 -0.75 20.53
C HIS A 51 11.26 -0.63 21.58
N GLU A 52 10.63 0.52 21.69
CA GLU A 52 9.45 0.76 22.53
C GLU A 52 8.14 0.48 21.80
N ALA A 53 8.17 0.45 20.46
CA ALA A 53 6.96 0.31 19.66
C ALA A 53 6.27 -1.04 19.91
N PRO A 54 4.94 -1.04 20.12
CA PRO A 54 4.16 -2.27 20.19
C PRO A 54 3.98 -2.87 18.79
N GLY A 55 4.65 -3.98 18.54
CA GLY A 55 4.62 -4.68 17.25
C GLY A 55 5.81 -4.36 16.33
N ALA A 56 5.86 -5.02 15.21
CA ALA A 56 6.93 -4.90 14.24
C ALA A 56 6.69 -3.72 13.28
N VAL A 57 7.69 -2.85 13.12
CA VAL A 57 7.60 -1.67 12.25
C VAL A 57 8.77 -1.64 11.28
N THR A 58 8.48 -1.50 10.00
CA THR A 58 9.47 -1.22 8.95
C THR A 58 9.45 0.25 8.61
N ILE A 59 10.63 0.86 8.54
CA ILE A 59 10.81 2.25 8.13
C ILE A 59 11.65 2.28 6.86
N LEU A 60 11.07 2.85 5.80
CA LEU A 60 11.80 3.20 4.59
C LEU A 60 12.03 4.71 4.64
N ASP A 61 13.26 5.12 4.91
CA ASP A 61 13.65 6.53 5.00
C ASP A 61 13.86 7.13 3.60
N ARG A 62 13.94 8.45 3.54
CA ARG A 62 14.04 9.21 2.29
C ARG A 62 15.26 8.84 1.46
N ASP A 63 16.41 8.70 2.09
CA ASP A 63 17.65 8.43 1.35
C ASP A 63 17.63 7.05 0.72
N PHE A 64 17.08 6.08 1.44
CA PHE A 64 16.83 4.74 0.92
C PHE A 64 15.80 4.76 -0.23
N ILE A 65 14.67 5.47 -0.06
CA ILE A 65 13.63 5.63 -1.09
C ILE A 65 14.24 6.24 -2.37
N ARG A 66 14.98 7.33 -2.26
CA ARG A 66 15.64 7.97 -3.41
C ARG A 66 16.65 7.05 -4.08
N ALA A 67 17.40 6.29 -3.29
CA ALA A 67 18.42 5.38 -3.80
C ALA A 67 17.82 4.23 -4.63
N THR A 68 16.55 3.85 -4.42
CA THR A 68 15.88 2.81 -5.24
C THR A 68 15.56 3.31 -6.66
N GLY A 69 15.30 4.60 -6.83
CA GLY A 69 14.90 5.21 -8.10
C GLY A 69 13.51 4.83 -8.58
N TYR A 70 12.68 4.20 -7.74
CA TYR A 70 11.31 3.82 -8.15
C TYR A 70 10.45 5.05 -8.46
N ARG A 71 9.64 4.93 -9.52
CA ARG A 71 8.68 5.95 -9.98
C ARG A 71 7.34 5.87 -9.27
N ASP A 72 7.03 4.71 -8.67
CA ASP A 72 5.74 4.40 -8.06
C ASP A 72 5.89 4.05 -6.59
N VAL A 73 5.02 4.63 -5.74
CA VAL A 73 5.04 4.41 -4.29
C VAL A 73 4.79 2.94 -3.93
N ALA A 74 3.87 2.27 -4.63
CA ALA A 74 3.55 0.87 -4.36
C ALA A 74 4.78 -0.05 -4.50
N ARG A 75 5.69 0.21 -5.45
CA ARG A 75 6.89 -0.62 -5.64
C ARG A 75 7.86 -0.57 -4.47
N LEU A 76 7.89 0.52 -3.72
CA LEU A 76 8.69 0.63 -2.49
C LEU A 76 8.29 -0.41 -1.44
N LEU A 77 7.02 -0.77 -1.40
CA LEU A 77 6.50 -1.72 -0.42
C LEU A 77 6.96 -3.17 -0.65
N ARG A 78 7.55 -3.50 -1.83
CA ARG A 78 8.20 -4.79 -2.08
C ARG A 78 9.40 -5.06 -1.17
N LEU A 79 9.92 -4.00 -0.54
CA LEU A 79 11.08 -4.04 0.35
C LEU A 79 10.68 -4.35 1.81
N VAL A 80 9.38 -4.44 2.09
CA VAL A 80 8.81 -4.70 3.41
C VAL A 80 8.44 -6.19 3.53
N PRO A 81 8.80 -6.88 4.64
CA PRO A 81 8.41 -8.27 4.85
C PRO A 81 6.89 -8.46 4.76
N GLY A 82 6.45 -9.55 4.12
CA GLY A 82 5.03 -9.91 4.00
C GLY A 82 4.23 -9.13 2.95
N MET A 83 4.74 -8.01 2.44
CA MET A 83 4.07 -7.26 1.41
C MET A 83 4.18 -7.93 0.05
N GLN A 84 3.06 -7.97 -0.65
CA GLN A 84 2.94 -8.53 -1.99
C GLN A 84 2.36 -7.46 -2.91
N ILE A 85 3.10 -7.13 -3.94
CA ILE A 85 2.76 -6.09 -4.90
C ILE A 85 2.73 -6.70 -6.29
N GLY A 86 1.68 -6.43 -7.02
CA GLY A 86 1.56 -6.79 -8.42
C GLY A 86 0.94 -5.67 -9.22
N GLN A 87 1.15 -5.69 -10.52
CA GLN A 87 0.55 -4.75 -11.45
C GLN A 87 -0.26 -5.48 -12.49
N GLU A 88 -1.49 -5.03 -12.64
CA GLU A 88 -2.39 -5.40 -13.72
C GLU A 88 -2.46 -4.28 -14.76
N ARG A 89 -3.19 -4.52 -15.83
CA ARG A 89 -3.46 -3.52 -16.88
C ARG A 89 -4.06 -2.24 -16.32
N GLY A 90 -3.80 -1.12 -16.97
CA GLY A 90 -4.25 0.19 -16.51
C GLY A 90 -3.47 0.67 -15.30
N HIS A 91 -2.24 0.20 -15.10
CA HIS A 91 -1.46 0.48 -13.89
C HIS A 91 -2.22 0.17 -12.60
N GLY A 92 -3.13 -0.81 -12.63
CA GLY A 92 -3.82 -1.32 -11.45
C GLY A 92 -2.81 -2.02 -10.55
N GLN A 93 -2.29 -1.29 -9.56
CA GLN A 93 -1.31 -1.83 -8.61
C GLN A 93 -2.05 -2.41 -7.40
N TRP A 94 -1.79 -3.66 -7.11
CA TRP A 94 -2.34 -4.37 -5.97
C TRP A 94 -1.29 -4.46 -4.89
N VAL A 95 -1.61 -3.94 -3.72
CA VAL A 95 -0.75 -4.00 -2.56
C VAL A 95 -1.51 -4.76 -1.47
N THR A 96 -1.02 -5.92 -1.13
CA THR A 96 -1.58 -6.77 -0.08
C THR A 96 -0.54 -7.10 0.97
N TYR A 97 -1.00 -7.41 2.16
CA TYR A 97 -0.16 -8.03 3.17
C TYR A 97 -0.61 -9.48 3.32
N HIS A 98 0.33 -10.40 3.15
CA HIS A 98 0.10 -11.85 3.09
C HIS A 98 -0.81 -12.33 1.94
N GLY A 99 -1.13 -11.49 0.95
CA GLY A 99 -1.90 -11.85 -0.23
C GLY A 99 -3.38 -12.11 -0.01
N LEU A 100 -3.90 -11.84 1.17
CA LEU A 100 -5.33 -11.90 1.43
C LEU A 100 -6.03 -10.72 0.78
N GLY A 101 -7.31 -10.93 0.49
CA GLY A 101 -8.15 -9.92 -0.13
C GLY A 101 -8.46 -10.19 -1.60
N SER A 102 -9.18 -9.26 -2.18
CA SER A 102 -9.62 -9.28 -3.56
C SER A 102 -8.66 -8.50 -4.46
N ASP A 103 -9.07 -8.23 -5.69
CA ASP A 103 -8.38 -7.35 -6.64
C ASP A 103 -8.24 -5.90 -6.11
N PHE A 104 -9.04 -5.55 -5.11
CA PHE A 104 -9.01 -4.26 -4.41
C PHE A 104 -8.83 -4.52 -2.91
N PRO A 105 -7.57 -4.76 -2.45
CA PRO A 105 -7.30 -5.12 -1.06
C PRO A 105 -7.75 -4.04 -0.10
N THR A 106 -8.45 -4.43 0.97
CA THR A 106 -8.99 -3.53 2.00
C THR A 106 -8.48 -3.86 3.41
N GLU A 107 -7.56 -4.81 3.51
CA GLU A 107 -7.07 -5.36 4.76
C GLU A 107 -5.95 -4.55 5.41
N ILE A 108 -5.44 -3.50 4.73
CA ILE A 108 -4.35 -2.64 5.21
C ILE A 108 -4.82 -1.19 5.17
N GLN A 109 -4.69 -0.47 6.26
CA GLN A 109 -4.92 0.97 6.28
C GLN A 109 -3.76 1.70 5.60
N VAL A 110 -4.06 2.58 4.64
CA VAL A 110 -3.07 3.42 3.98
C VAL A 110 -3.37 4.89 4.27
N LEU A 111 -2.35 5.59 4.76
CA LEU A 111 -2.43 6.98 5.19
C LEU A 111 -1.37 7.83 4.49
N ILE A 112 -1.69 9.08 4.21
CA ILE A 112 -0.74 10.13 3.88
C ILE A 112 -0.86 11.20 4.97
N ASP A 113 0.19 11.35 5.80
CA ASP A 113 0.21 12.25 6.97
C ASP A 113 -1.01 12.09 7.89
N GLY A 114 -1.47 10.85 8.10
CA GLY A 114 -2.64 10.52 8.92
C GLY A 114 -3.99 10.58 8.20
N ARG A 115 -4.09 11.15 7.00
CA ARG A 115 -5.30 11.15 6.17
C ARG A 115 -5.45 9.81 5.44
N SER A 116 -6.59 9.14 5.61
CA SER A 116 -6.88 7.91 4.86
C SER A 116 -7.06 8.18 3.35
N VAL A 117 -6.45 7.34 2.52
CA VAL A 117 -6.53 7.39 1.05
C VAL A 117 -7.43 6.29 0.47
N TYR A 118 -8.27 5.69 1.29
CA TYR A 118 -9.25 4.71 0.86
C TYR A 118 -10.41 5.34 0.11
N ALA A 119 -10.75 4.77 -1.06
CA ALA A 119 -11.99 5.08 -1.77
C ALA A 119 -13.17 4.43 -1.06
N PRO A 120 -14.20 5.18 -0.64
CA PRO A 120 -15.40 4.59 -0.05
C PRO A 120 -16.32 3.93 -1.07
N SER A 121 -16.19 4.24 -2.36
CA SER A 121 -17.01 3.66 -3.43
C SER A 121 -16.32 2.53 -4.17
N SER A 122 -17.05 1.94 -5.10
CA SER A 122 -16.57 0.86 -5.94
C SER A 122 -16.17 -0.34 -5.10
N PHE A 123 -15.11 -1.01 -5.48
CA PHE A 123 -14.63 -2.20 -4.78
C PHE A 123 -13.84 -1.88 -3.50
N GLY A 124 -13.72 -0.60 -3.10
CA GLY A 124 -12.86 -0.18 -2.00
C GLY A 124 -11.38 -0.21 -2.36
N GLY A 125 -10.51 -0.18 -1.35
CA GLY A 125 -9.07 -0.22 -1.55
C GLY A 125 -8.45 1.12 -1.89
N VAL A 126 -7.21 1.09 -2.37
CA VAL A 126 -6.40 2.27 -2.70
C VAL A 126 -6.06 2.28 -4.17
N ASP A 127 -6.39 3.35 -4.88
CA ASP A 127 -5.85 3.60 -6.22
C ASP A 127 -4.43 4.19 -6.09
N TRP A 128 -3.43 3.32 -6.10
CA TRP A 128 -2.02 3.70 -5.97
C TRP A 128 -1.54 4.61 -7.09
N SER A 129 -2.13 4.49 -8.28
CA SER A 129 -1.82 5.37 -9.42
C SER A 129 -2.54 6.70 -9.36
N GLY A 130 -3.60 6.79 -8.57
CA GLY A 130 -4.42 7.97 -8.34
C GLY A 130 -4.00 8.82 -7.14
N LEU A 131 -2.92 8.45 -6.43
CA LEU A 131 -2.42 9.24 -5.30
C LEU A 131 -2.00 10.63 -5.74
N SER A 132 -2.42 11.65 -4.99
CA SER A 132 -1.99 13.04 -5.19
C SER A 132 -0.67 13.33 -4.48
N LEU A 133 0.31 12.45 -4.68
CA LEU A 133 1.61 12.43 -4.04
C LEU A 133 2.65 11.85 -5.01
N THR A 134 3.88 12.33 -4.95
CA THR A 134 5.02 11.77 -5.68
C THR A 134 6.05 11.16 -4.74
N VAL A 135 6.88 10.25 -5.24
CA VAL A 135 7.94 9.61 -4.44
C VAL A 135 8.91 10.64 -3.85
N ASP A 136 9.19 11.73 -4.57
CA ASP A 136 10.11 12.78 -4.10
C ASP A 136 9.58 13.59 -2.90
N GLU A 137 8.26 13.59 -2.69
CA GLU A 137 7.63 14.28 -1.55
C GLU A 137 7.69 13.48 -0.25
N ILE A 138 8.08 12.21 -0.32
CA ILE A 138 8.09 11.30 0.82
C ILE A 138 9.33 11.57 1.68
N GLU A 139 9.12 11.80 2.97
CA GLU A 139 10.17 11.82 3.99
C GLU A 139 10.50 10.41 4.46
N ARG A 140 9.45 9.62 4.75
CA ARG A 140 9.57 8.20 5.07
C ARG A 140 8.23 7.49 4.92
N ILE A 141 8.29 6.17 4.82
CA ILE A 141 7.13 5.29 4.90
C ILE A 141 7.29 4.43 6.15
N GLU A 142 6.31 4.51 7.05
CA GLU A 142 6.20 3.63 8.21
C GLU A 142 5.19 2.53 7.90
N VAL A 143 5.61 1.26 8.00
CA VAL A 143 4.74 0.11 7.83
C VAL A 143 4.66 -0.67 9.13
N VAL A 144 3.53 -0.57 9.81
CA VAL A 144 3.23 -1.40 10.98
C VAL A 144 2.71 -2.75 10.48
N ARG A 145 3.45 -3.80 10.76
CA ARG A 145 3.13 -5.17 10.36
C ARG A 145 2.29 -5.84 11.43
N GLY A 146 1.17 -6.46 11.02
CA GLY A 146 0.18 -7.02 11.93
C GLY A 146 -0.93 -6.04 12.32
N THR A 147 -1.88 -6.57 13.05
CA THR A 147 -3.12 -5.89 13.45
C THR A 147 -2.87 -4.63 14.25
N ASN A 148 -3.40 -3.48 13.81
CA ASN A 148 -3.24 -2.19 14.47
C ASN A 148 -4.54 -1.33 14.49
N SER A 149 -5.69 -1.98 14.46
CA SER A 149 -6.98 -1.29 14.41
C SER A 149 -7.30 -0.48 15.66
N ASN A 150 -6.73 -0.79 16.81
CA ASN A 150 -6.89 0.02 18.02
C ASN A 150 -6.36 1.46 17.89
N ALA A 151 -5.42 1.69 16.96
CA ALA A 151 -4.89 3.02 16.70
C ALA A 151 -5.57 3.71 15.50
N PHE A 152 -5.93 2.96 14.44
CA PHE A 152 -6.38 3.53 13.17
C PHE A 152 -7.75 3.02 12.70
N GLY A 153 -8.43 2.18 13.49
CA GLY A 153 -9.77 1.66 13.18
C GLY A 153 -9.77 0.53 12.15
N ALA A 154 -10.94 0.25 11.62
CA ALA A 154 -11.30 -0.99 10.95
C ALA A 154 -10.37 -1.41 9.80
N ASN A 155 -9.89 -0.55 8.94
CA ASN A 155 -9.04 -0.98 7.82
C ASN A 155 -7.59 -1.30 8.21
N ALA A 156 -7.15 -0.99 9.44
CA ALA A 156 -5.87 -1.45 9.98
C ALA A 156 -5.95 -2.92 10.45
N PHE A 157 -6.53 -3.75 9.59
CA PHE A 157 -6.89 -5.15 9.86
C PHE A 157 -5.66 -6.04 9.95
N LEU A 158 -4.80 -6.01 8.93
CA LEU A 158 -3.53 -6.75 8.89
C LEU A 158 -2.30 -5.84 9.01
N GLY A 159 -2.46 -4.52 8.87
CA GLY A 159 -1.34 -3.59 8.96
C GLY A 159 -1.73 -2.15 8.68
N VAL A 160 -0.74 -1.27 8.82
CA VAL A 160 -0.86 0.17 8.51
C VAL A 160 0.34 0.59 7.68
N ILE A 161 0.08 1.30 6.60
CA ILE A 161 1.10 2.02 5.82
C ILE A 161 0.84 3.51 6.03
N ASN A 162 1.78 4.21 6.63
CA ASN A 162 1.71 5.66 6.79
C ASN A 162 2.83 6.32 6.00
N ILE A 163 2.47 7.05 4.97
CA ILE A 163 3.38 7.81 4.13
C ILE A 163 3.48 9.21 4.72
N ILE A 164 4.65 9.56 5.22
CA ILE A 164 4.93 10.85 5.86
C ILE A 164 5.63 11.73 4.84
N THR A 165 5.03 12.89 4.56
CA THR A 165 5.58 13.85 3.60
C THR A 165 6.55 14.81 4.26
N ARG A 166 7.47 15.31 3.45
CA ARG A 166 8.50 16.29 3.88
C ARG A 166 7.88 17.59 4.34
N HIS A 167 8.43 18.15 5.40
CA HIS A 167 8.06 19.47 5.87
C HIS A 167 8.39 20.54 4.82
N SER A 168 7.54 21.58 4.70
CA SER A 168 7.69 22.60 3.65
C SER A 168 8.94 23.47 3.79
N GLN A 169 9.52 23.54 4.97
CA GLN A 169 10.77 24.29 5.21
C GLN A 169 12.04 23.48 4.91
N GLN A 170 11.92 22.16 4.67
CA GLN A 170 13.02 21.33 4.22
C GLN A 170 13.31 21.60 2.74
N ASP A 171 14.60 21.66 2.38
CA ASP A 171 15.09 21.83 0.99
C ASP A 171 14.46 23.04 0.27
N ARG A 172 14.62 24.22 0.85
CA ARG A 172 14.20 25.50 0.21
C ARG A 172 14.88 25.66 -1.15
N GLY A 173 14.15 26.13 -2.14
CA GLY A 173 14.60 26.32 -3.51
C GLY A 173 13.69 25.64 -4.51
N SER A 174 14.10 25.59 -5.75
CA SER A 174 13.39 24.92 -6.84
C SER A 174 14.12 23.64 -7.22
N ARG A 175 13.37 22.64 -7.65
CA ARG A 175 13.90 21.37 -8.16
C ARG A 175 13.17 20.98 -9.43
N GLY A 176 13.92 20.53 -10.44
CA GLY A 176 13.38 19.91 -11.65
C GLY A 176 13.92 18.50 -11.83
N GLN A 177 13.11 17.61 -12.38
CA GLN A 177 13.51 16.26 -12.77
C GLN A 177 12.82 15.84 -14.07
N VAL A 178 13.58 15.17 -14.92
CA VAL A 178 13.09 14.55 -16.17
C VAL A 178 13.48 13.07 -16.17
N ASN A 179 12.54 12.20 -16.52
CA ASN A 179 12.81 10.78 -16.78
C ASN A 179 12.46 10.47 -18.24
N LEU A 180 13.38 9.83 -18.95
CA LEU A 180 13.17 9.39 -20.33
C LEU A 180 13.63 7.93 -20.48
N GLY A 181 12.83 7.08 -21.11
CA GLY A 181 13.15 5.67 -21.19
C GLY A 181 12.42 4.90 -22.27
N ASN A 182 12.61 3.58 -22.25
CA ASN A 182 11.87 2.67 -23.10
C ASN A 182 10.38 2.67 -22.72
N HIS A 183 9.54 1.98 -23.49
CA HIS A 183 8.08 1.97 -23.31
C HIS A 183 7.45 3.36 -23.25
N GLY A 184 8.05 4.36 -23.89
CA GLY A 184 7.54 5.72 -23.94
C GLY A 184 7.57 6.46 -22.61
N ILE A 185 8.42 6.04 -21.66
CA ILE A 185 8.62 6.75 -20.40
C ILE A 185 9.07 8.18 -20.71
N ALA A 186 8.26 9.15 -20.24
CA ALA A 186 8.52 10.58 -20.34
C ALA A 186 7.84 11.30 -19.16
N ASP A 187 8.58 11.48 -18.07
CA ASP A 187 8.07 12.17 -16.89
C ASP A 187 8.75 13.53 -16.76
N LEU A 188 7.99 14.51 -16.28
CA LEU A 188 8.48 15.83 -15.92
C LEU A 188 7.98 16.16 -14.50
N GLN A 189 8.89 16.56 -13.64
CA GLN A 189 8.59 16.99 -12.28
C GLN A 189 9.22 18.37 -12.03
N ALA A 190 8.46 19.24 -11.39
CA ALA A 190 8.92 20.51 -10.85
C ALA A 190 8.41 20.65 -9.41
N ALA A 191 9.28 21.14 -8.54
CA ALA A 191 8.91 21.44 -7.16
C ALA A 191 9.57 22.75 -6.73
N TRP A 192 8.90 23.46 -5.86
CA TRP A 192 9.39 24.67 -5.21
C TRP A 192 9.06 24.65 -3.72
N SER A 193 10.01 25.02 -2.89
CA SER A 193 9.81 25.22 -1.46
C SER A 193 10.40 26.56 -1.03
N GLY A 194 9.66 27.32 -0.25
CA GLY A 194 10.09 28.63 0.23
C GLY A 194 9.21 29.16 1.36
N GLY A 195 9.41 30.40 1.72
CA GLY A 195 8.65 31.07 2.77
C GLY A 195 9.52 31.80 3.79
N SER A 196 8.92 32.17 4.92
CA SER A 196 9.59 32.77 6.09
C SER A 196 9.95 31.70 7.12
N ASP A 197 10.42 32.13 8.29
CA ASP A 197 10.71 31.22 9.41
C ASP A 197 9.43 30.66 10.04
N ASP A 198 8.31 31.40 9.95
CA ASP A 198 7.02 30.97 10.49
C ASP A 198 6.10 30.34 9.44
N LEU A 199 6.28 30.63 8.17
CA LEU A 199 5.45 30.09 7.08
C LEU A 199 6.32 29.41 6.03
N GLY A 200 6.24 28.10 5.96
CA GLY A 200 6.80 27.32 4.86
C GLY A 200 5.71 26.96 3.86
N VAL A 201 6.05 26.99 2.57
CA VAL A 201 5.18 26.56 1.48
C VAL A 201 5.98 25.68 0.53
N ARG A 202 5.43 24.53 0.16
CA ARG A 202 5.94 23.67 -0.90
C ARG A 202 4.85 23.42 -1.93
N PHE A 203 5.20 23.56 -3.18
CA PHE A 203 4.36 23.24 -4.32
C PHE A 203 5.10 22.23 -5.21
N SER A 204 4.40 21.20 -5.68
CA SER A 204 4.94 20.22 -6.64
C SER A 204 3.95 20.00 -7.77
N ALA A 205 4.49 19.85 -8.98
CA ALA A 205 3.74 19.52 -10.19
C ALA A 205 4.49 18.40 -10.92
N VAL A 206 3.76 17.33 -11.28
CA VAL A 206 4.33 16.18 -11.96
C VAL A 206 3.42 15.73 -13.08
N GLN A 207 4.03 15.46 -14.23
CA GLN A 207 3.40 14.75 -15.33
C GLN A 207 4.15 13.44 -15.53
N THR A 208 3.42 12.33 -15.52
CA THR A 208 3.96 10.99 -15.76
C THR A 208 3.33 10.42 -17.00
N ARG A 209 4.16 9.84 -17.88
CA ARG A 209 3.70 9.17 -19.09
C ARG A 209 4.51 7.91 -19.35
N ASP A 210 3.83 6.82 -19.70
CA ASP A 210 4.44 5.64 -20.31
C ASP A 210 3.37 4.79 -21.05
N ASN A 211 3.83 3.86 -21.86
CA ASN A 211 2.98 2.93 -22.61
C ASN A 211 2.74 1.62 -21.85
N GLY A 212 3.18 1.53 -20.58
CA GLY A 212 3.06 0.32 -19.77
C GLY A 212 4.03 -0.80 -20.17
N PHE A 213 3.69 -2.02 -19.81
CA PHE A 213 4.50 -3.19 -20.11
C PHE A 213 4.33 -3.66 -21.56
N SER A 214 5.34 -4.34 -22.09
CA SER A 214 5.32 -4.85 -23.45
C SER A 214 4.21 -5.88 -23.68
N GLY A 215 3.40 -5.68 -24.72
CA GLY A 215 2.29 -6.57 -25.06
C GLY A 215 1.05 -6.47 -24.19
N VAL A 216 0.99 -5.44 -23.34
CA VAL A 216 -0.14 -5.17 -22.44
C VAL A 216 -0.75 -3.80 -22.79
N HIS A 217 -2.07 -3.68 -22.72
CA HIS A 217 -2.77 -2.40 -22.90
C HIS A 217 -2.91 -1.70 -21.55
N ASP A 218 -1.82 -1.12 -21.08
CA ASP A 218 -1.72 -0.48 -19.77
C ASP A 218 -0.94 0.85 -19.81
N SER A 219 -1.11 1.61 -20.88
CA SER A 219 -0.56 2.97 -20.98
C SER A 219 -1.06 3.85 -19.82
N ARG A 220 -0.20 4.79 -19.40
CA ARG A 220 -0.52 5.78 -18.36
C ARG A 220 -0.19 7.18 -18.82
N HIS A 221 -1.11 8.11 -18.54
CA HIS A 221 -0.86 9.54 -18.55
C HIS A 221 -1.47 10.13 -17.28
N SER A 222 -0.66 10.73 -16.43
CA SER A 222 -1.09 11.25 -15.12
C SER A 222 -0.47 12.62 -14.84
N GLN A 223 -1.26 13.50 -14.23
CA GLN A 223 -0.86 14.81 -13.76
C GLN A 223 -1.16 14.92 -12.27
N VAL A 224 -0.17 15.29 -11.48
CA VAL A 224 -0.27 15.48 -10.04
C VAL A 224 0.12 16.90 -9.69
N LEU A 225 -0.72 17.56 -8.89
CA LEU A 225 -0.41 18.83 -8.24
C LEU A 225 -0.52 18.62 -6.73
N SER A 226 0.43 19.08 -5.98
CA SER A 226 0.41 19.05 -4.52
C SER A 226 0.89 20.36 -3.92
N LEU A 227 0.26 20.73 -2.82
CA LEU A 227 0.59 21.88 -1.99
C LEU A 227 0.69 21.43 -0.53
N ARG A 228 1.75 21.84 0.14
CA ARG A 228 1.89 21.78 1.58
C ARG A 228 2.28 23.15 2.12
N SER A 229 1.58 23.61 3.17
CA SER A 229 1.92 24.82 3.90
C SER A 229 1.96 24.50 5.39
N ASP A 230 3.07 24.81 6.02
CA ASP A 230 3.26 24.67 7.48
C ASP A 230 3.41 26.09 8.04
N TYR A 231 2.47 26.51 8.91
CA TYR A 231 2.40 27.83 9.47
C TYR A 231 2.47 27.78 11.00
N ARG A 232 3.56 28.33 11.53
CA ARG A 232 3.72 28.52 12.97
C ARG A 232 3.00 29.80 13.39
N LEU A 233 1.82 29.66 14.02
CA LEU A 233 1.05 30.77 14.54
C LEU A 233 1.76 31.46 15.71
N ASP A 234 2.36 30.65 16.58
CA ASP A 234 3.17 31.07 17.72
C ASP A 234 4.06 29.90 18.20
N ALA A 235 4.74 30.04 19.33
CA ALA A 235 5.66 29.01 19.85
C ALA A 235 4.97 27.69 20.22
N ARG A 236 3.63 27.67 20.37
CA ARG A 236 2.84 26.49 20.77
C ARG A 236 1.88 26.00 19.71
N ASN A 237 1.58 26.81 18.70
CA ASN A 237 0.54 26.52 17.72
C ASN A 237 1.11 26.44 16.31
N GLU A 238 0.85 25.33 15.64
CA GLU A 238 1.20 25.10 14.25
C GLU A 238 -0.04 24.66 13.46
N LEU A 239 -0.24 25.24 12.28
CA LEU A 239 -1.23 24.83 11.30
C LEU A 239 -0.52 24.24 10.08
N THR A 240 -0.95 23.06 9.64
CA THR A 240 -0.50 22.47 8.38
C THR A 240 -1.68 22.30 7.44
N LEU A 241 -1.58 22.88 6.26
CA LEU A 241 -2.50 22.69 5.16
C LEU A 241 -1.85 21.84 4.07
N ARG A 242 -2.57 20.82 3.61
CA ARG A 242 -2.19 20.00 2.44
C ARG A 242 -3.35 19.97 1.46
N ALA A 243 -3.04 20.23 0.20
CA ALA A 243 -3.99 20.07 -0.90
C ALA A 243 -3.34 19.24 -2.00
N GLY A 244 -4.10 18.34 -2.58
CA GLY A 244 -3.63 17.47 -3.64
C GLY A 244 -4.66 17.28 -4.73
N TYR A 245 -4.19 17.22 -5.98
CA TYR A 245 -4.99 16.90 -7.15
C TYR A 245 -4.25 15.89 -8.01
N ASN A 246 -4.97 14.87 -8.49
CA ASN A 246 -4.48 13.92 -9.48
C ASN A 246 -5.53 13.78 -10.58
N LYS A 247 -5.09 13.86 -11.83
CA LYS A 247 -5.90 13.51 -13.01
C LYS A 247 -5.11 12.54 -13.86
N GLY A 248 -5.73 11.41 -14.23
CA GLY A 248 -5.06 10.38 -15.01
C GLY A 248 -5.95 9.66 -16.00
N GLU A 249 -5.32 9.16 -17.06
CA GLU A 249 -5.90 8.25 -18.04
C GLU A 249 -5.05 7.01 -18.14
N ARG A 250 -5.68 5.84 -18.27
CA ARG A 250 -4.99 4.54 -18.28
C ARG A 250 -5.64 3.59 -19.28
N GLY A 251 -4.82 2.87 -20.04
CA GLY A 251 -5.29 1.78 -20.88
C GLY A 251 -5.70 0.58 -20.03
N ALA A 252 -6.85 0.00 -20.26
CA ALA A 252 -7.38 -1.15 -19.53
C ALA A 252 -8.02 -2.17 -20.47
N GLY A 253 -8.28 -3.38 -19.95
CA GLY A 253 -8.97 -4.45 -20.66
C GLY A 253 -8.05 -5.34 -21.47
N TYR A 254 -8.64 -6.34 -22.09
CA TYR A 254 -7.96 -7.43 -22.80
C TYR A 254 -8.45 -7.55 -24.26
N PRO A 255 -7.55 -7.74 -25.24
CA PRO A 255 -7.95 -7.85 -26.65
C PRO A 255 -8.82 -9.08 -26.91
N ASP A 256 -8.61 -10.17 -26.14
CA ASP A 256 -9.32 -11.43 -26.29
C ASP A 256 -10.29 -11.70 -25.12
N SER A 257 -10.85 -10.62 -24.54
CA SER A 257 -11.79 -10.74 -23.43
C SER A 257 -13.04 -11.54 -23.82
N ILE A 258 -13.40 -12.52 -22.99
CA ILE A 258 -14.58 -13.37 -23.22
C ILE A 258 -15.82 -12.47 -23.26
N PHE A 259 -16.53 -12.49 -24.39
CA PHE A 259 -17.72 -11.68 -24.65
C PHE A 259 -17.47 -10.17 -24.46
N ASP A 260 -16.24 -9.69 -24.64
CA ASP A 260 -15.84 -8.30 -24.40
C ASP A 260 -16.18 -7.82 -22.98
N ASN A 261 -16.30 -8.73 -22.03
CA ASN A 261 -16.66 -8.42 -20.64
C ASN A 261 -15.62 -7.51 -19.96
N ASN A 262 -14.40 -7.50 -20.47
CA ASN A 262 -13.33 -6.59 -20.08
C ASN A 262 -12.57 -6.12 -21.33
N ALA A 263 -13.30 -5.51 -22.29
CA ALA A 263 -12.77 -5.06 -23.57
C ALA A 263 -11.72 -3.96 -23.41
N LEU A 264 -10.87 -3.81 -24.43
CA LEU A 264 -9.89 -2.72 -24.51
C LEU A 264 -10.57 -1.37 -24.40
N ARG A 265 -10.07 -0.49 -23.54
CA ARG A 265 -10.61 0.85 -23.32
C ARG A 265 -9.60 1.75 -22.61
N THR A 266 -9.93 3.01 -22.50
CA THR A 266 -9.23 3.98 -21.65
C THR A 266 -10.13 4.31 -20.47
N THR A 267 -9.57 4.18 -19.25
CA THR A 267 -10.20 4.61 -17.99
C THR A 267 -9.65 5.96 -17.59
N GLY A 268 -10.49 6.78 -16.96
CA GLY A 268 -10.09 8.10 -16.44
C GLY A 268 -10.26 8.17 -14.94
N SER A 269 -9.44 8.99 -14.28
CA SER A 269 -9.60 9.34 -12.86
C SER A 269 -9.33 10.82 -12.63
N ALA A 270 -10.06 11.41 -11.67
CA ALA A 270 -9.81 12.77 -11.19
C ALA A 270 -10.08 12.82 -9.69
N ASN A 271 -9.01 13.00 -8.91
CA ASN A 271 -9.04 12.91 -7.46
C ASN A 271 -8.53 14.22 -6.86
N TYR A 272 -9.16 14.70 -5.80
CA TYR A 272 -8.61 15.78 -5.01
C TYR A 272 -8.76 15.52 -3.51
N SER A 273 -7.90 16.17 -2.76
CA SER A 273 -7.91 16.11 -1.29
C SER A 273 -7.54 17.44 -0.69
N LEU A 274 -8.16 17.72 0.46
CA LEU A 274 -7.81 18.84 1.32
C LEU A 274 -7.67 18.31 2.73
N HIS A 275 -6.56 18.66 3.42
CA HIS A 275 -6.27 18.21 4.77
C HIS A 275 -5.70 19.36 5.58
N LEU A 276 -6.37 19.72 6.67
CA LEU A 276 -5.95 20.72 7.65
C LEU A 276 -5.64 20.03 8.97
N THR A 277 -4.49 20.31 9.55
CA THR A 277 -4.11 19.89 10.90
C THR A 277 -3.72 21.09 11.75
N TRP A 278 -4.20 21.12 12.98
CA TRP A 278 -3.77 22.05 14.02
C TRP A 278 -3.11 21.27 15.13
N ARG A 279 -1.89 21.69 15.47
CA ARG A 279 -1.13 21.14 16.59
C ARG A 279 -0.94 22.22 17.63
N HIS A 280 -1.28 21.91 18.88
CA HIS A 280 -1.04 22.76 20.04
C HIS A 280 -0.19 22.03 21.06
N THR A 281 1.01 22.52 21.32
CA THR A 281 1.93 22.01 22.35
C THR A 281 1.69 22.75 23.64
N ALA A 282 0.98 22.12 24.59
CA ALA A 282 0.63 22.71 25.88
C ALA A 282 1.81 22.61 26.88
N GLY A 283 2.65 21.59 26.76
CA GLY A 283 3.83 21.32 27.59
C GLY A 283 4.84 20.42 26.87
N GLU A 284 5.92 20.03 27.53
CA GLU A 284 6.92 19.12 26.95
C GLU A 284 6.34 17.78 26.54
N ASP A 285 5.41 17.25 27.35
CA ASP A 285 4.75 15.97 27.15
C ASP A 285 3.24 16.08 26.89
N GLU A 286 2.75 17.27 26.55
CA GLU A 286 1.32 17.50 26.32
C GLU A 286 1.06 18.17 24.98
N GLU A 287 0.24 17.53 24.15
CA GLU A 287 -0.10 18.01 22.81
C GLU A 287 -1.57 17.69 22.47
N TRP A 288 -2.22 18.67 21.85
CA TRP A 288 -3.50 18.51 21.17
C TRP A 288 -3.28 18.52 19.67
N LEU A 289 -3.96 17.62 18.96
CA LEU A 289 -3.97 17.54 17.51
C LEU A 289 -5.41 17.49 17.01
N ALA A 290 -5.80 18.48 16.21
CA ALA A 290 -7.06 18.45 15.47
C ALA A 290 -6.76 18.24 13.98
N SER A 291 -7.52 17.37 13.32
CA SER A 291 -7.37 17.02 11.92
C SER A 291 -8.72 17.04 11.21
N LEU A 292 -8.80 17.75 10.10
CA LEU A 292 -9.95 17.80 9.21
C LEU A 292 -9.51 17.46 7.80
N TYR A 293 -10.19 16.52 7.15
CA TYR A 293 -9.90 16.28 5.74
C TYR A 293 -11.14 15.97 4.92
N HIS A 294 -11.04 16.29 3.63
CA HIS A 294 -12.02 15.93 2.62
C HIS A 294 -11.30 15.35 1.41
N ASN A 295 -11.73 14.16 0.98
CA ASN A 295 -11.30 13.51 -0.25
C ASN A 295 -12.48 13.42 -1.21
N ARG A 296 -12.21 13.61 -2.50
CA ARG A 296 -13.12 13.23 -3.57
C ARG A 296 -12.38 12.48 -4.64
N GLU A 297 -12.91 11.34 -5.02
CA GLU A 297 -12.40 10.49 -6.06
C GLU A 297 -13.47 10.30 -7.12
N SER A 298 -13.10 10.46 -8.39
CA SER A 298 -13.99 10.30 -9.54
C SER A 298 -13.32 9.40 -10.56
N GLY A 299 -14.02 8.36 -10.99
CA GLY A 299 -13.58 7.43 -12.00
C GLY A 299 -14.52 7.40 -13.21
N THR A 300 -13.97 7.27 -14.41
CA THR A 300 -14.71 6.99 -15.64
C THR A 300 -14.20 5.69 -16.23
N ASP A 301 -15.10 4.69 -16.36
CA ASP A 301 -14.79 3.38 -16.92
C ASP A 301 -16.05 2.85 -17.62
N ASN A 302 -16.11 2.98 -18.95
CA ASN A 302 -17.25 2.62 -19.76
C ASN A 302 -16.81 1.78 -20.95
N TRP A 303 -17.54 0.69 -21.26
CA TRP A 303 -17.26 -0.13 -22.42
C TRP A 303 -18.53 -0.83 -22.93
N LEU A 304 -18.43 -1.45 -24.09
CA LEU A 304 -19.46 -2.29 -24.68
C LEU A 304 -19.07 -3.75 -24.56
N ALA A 305 -19.95 -4.57 -24.04
CA ALA A 305 -19.76 -6.00 -23.91
C ALA A 305 -20.74 -6.76 -24.84
N ASN A 306 -20.34 -7.97 -25.23
CA ASN A 306 -21.21 -8.91 -25.89
C ASN A 306 -21.57 -10.03 -24.92
N GLY A 307 -22.63 -10.76 -25.15
CA GLY A 307 -23.04 -11.86 -24.28
C GLY A 307 -24.09 -12.75 -24.88
N ALA A 308 -24.32 -13.87 -24.20
CA ALA A 308 -25.44 -14.76 -24.50
C ALA A 308 -26.17 -15.12 -23.20
N ALA A 309 -27.46 -14.94 -23.19
CA ALA A 309 -28.31 -15.35 -22.07
C ALA A 309 -29.62 -15.94 -22.61
N ASN A 310 -30.07 -17.05 -22.01
CA ASN A 310 -31.34 -17.72 -22.39
C ASN A 310 -31.46 -18.04 -23.89
N GLY A 311 -30.36 -18.45 -24.54
CA GLY A 311 -30.32 -18.79 -25.96
C GLY A 311 -30.33 -17.59 -26.92
N ARG A 312 -30.28 -16.37 -26.43
CA ARG A 312 -30.15 -15.13 -27.21
C ARG A 312 -28.78 -14.54 -27.11
N GLN A 313 -28.28 -14.01 -28.23
CA GLN A 313 -27.04 -13.19 -28.25
C GLN A 313 -27.39 -11.74 -28.08
N PHE A 314 -26.60 -11.06 -27.27
CA PHE A 314 -26.67 -9.62 -27.03
C PHE A 314 -25.38 -8.99 -27.49
N LEU A 315 -25.47 -7.93 -28.27
CA LEU A 315 -24.33 -7.20 -28.81
C LEU A 315 -24.34 -5.75 -28.30
N ASN A 316 -23.15 -5.22 -28.04
CA ASN A 316 -22.95 -3.84 -27.65
C ASN A 316 -23.72 -3.43 -26.38
N VAL A 317 -23.77 -4.30 -25.39
CA VAL A 317 -24.37 -4.02 -24.08
C VAL A 317 -23.50 -3.01 -23.35
N PRO A 318 -24.01 -1.81 -23.02
CA PRO A 318 -23.22 -0.82 -22.31
C PRO A 318 -22.98 -1.26 -20.86
N LEU A 319 -21.72 -1.28 -20.47
CA LEU A 319 -21.27 -1.51 -19.09
C LEU A 319 -20.52 -0.29 -18.58
N SER A 320 -20.63 0.00 -17.29
CA SER A 320 -19.96 1.11 -16.65
C SER A 320 -19.57 0.76 -15.22
N ARG A 321 -18.38 1.25 -14.81
CA ARG A 321 -17.93 1.30 -13.43
C ARG A 321 -17.64 2.74 -13.00
N SER A 322 -18.17 3.71 -13.75
CA SER A 322 -17.99 5.12 -13.48
C SER A 322 -18.72 5.53 -12.20
N GLY A 323 -18.12 6.44 -11.47
CA GLY A 323 -18.74 6.98 -10.26
C GLY A 323 -17.83 7.98 -9.55
N THR A 324 -18.38 8.55 -8.51
CA THR A 324 -17.70 9.50 -7.61
C THR A 324 -17.89 9.03 -6.19
N SER A 325 -16.87 9.19 -5.34
CA SER A 325 -16.98 9.02 -3.91
C SER A 325 -16.35 10.16 -3.15
N THR A 326 -16.90 10.44 -1.98
CA THR A 326 -16.37 11.46 -1.08
C THR A 326 -16.19 10.89 0.32
N ARG A 327 -15.17 11.38 1.00
CA ARG A 327 -14.90 11.11 2.41
C ARG A 327 -14.59 12.41 3.12
N SER A 328 -15.36 12.74 4.14
CA SER A 328 -15.11 13.83 5.07
C SER A 328 -14.80 13.26 6.44
N ASN A 329 -13.79 13.80 7.12
CA ASN A 329 -13.36 13.30 8.42
C ASN A 329 -12.95 14.46 9.32
N ALA A 330 -13.29 14.33 10.60
CA ALA A 330 -12.83 15.19 11.68
C ALA A 330 -12.30 14.33 12.84
N GLU A 331 -11.11 14.63 13.32
CA GLU A 331 -10.48 13.93 14.44
C GLU A 331 -9.90 14.95 15.42
N LEU A 332 -10.07 14.68 16.73
CA LEU A 332 -9.41 15.38 17.82
C LEU A 332 -8.64 14.36 18.66
N GLN A 333 -7.38 14.63 18.92
CA GLN A 333 -6.50 13.80 19.73
C GLN A 333 -5.85 14.63 20.82
N HIS A 334 -5.70 14.06 22.01
CA HIS A 334 -4.93 14.61 23.11
C HIS A 334 -3.95 13.57 23.63
N ARG A 335 -2.68 13.91 23.68
CA ARG A 335 -1.64 13.10 24.31
C ARG A 335 -1.01 13.86 25.47
N PHE A 336 -0.71 13.15 26.56
CA PHE A 336 -0.08 13.72 27.73
C PHE A 336 0.59 12.66 28.61
N ALA A 337 1.51 13.08 29.47
CA ALA A 337 2.07 12.24 30.50
C ALA A 337 1.12 12.18 31.70
N LEU A 338 0.66 10.97 32.06
CA LEU A 338 -0.05 10.70 33.31
C LEU A 338 0.91 10.73 34.50
N THR A 339 2.09 10.17 34.30
CA THR A 339 3.23 10.16 35.21
C THR A 339 4.51 10.20 34.37
N PRO A 340 5.70 10.42 34.94
CA PRO A 340 6.96 10.34 34.18
C PRO A 340 7.19 8.98 33.51
N GLN A 341 6.50 7.91 33.94
CA GLN A 341 6.61 6.56 33.40
C GLN A 341 5.43 6.16 32.53
N ALA A 342 4.34 6.94 32.48
CA ALA A 342 3.10 6.58 31.78
C ALA A 342 2.60 7.70 30.90
N ARG A 343 2.52 7.45 29.60
CA ARG A 343 1.99 8.37 28.59
C ARG A 343 0.65 7.84 28.06
N LEU A 344 -0.31 8.71 27.90
CA LEU A 344 -1.64 8.41 27.38
C LEU A 344 -1.91 9.23 26.13
N VAL A 345 -2.49 8.61 25.13
CA VAL A 345 -3.18 9.29 24.04
C VAL A 345 -4.62 8.82 23.98
N TRP A 346 -5.55 9.75 23.81
CA TRP A 346 -6.94 9.45 23.50
C TRP A 346 -7.44 10.36 22.38
N GLY A 347 -8.49 9.96 21.70
CA GLY A 347 -9.08 10.79 20.66
C GLY A 347 -10.47 10.34 20.25
N LEU A 348 -11.13 11.24 19.53
CA LEU A 348 -12.46 11.08 18.94
C LEU A 348 -12.38 11.34 17.44
N GLU A 349 -13.11 10.56 16.68
CA GLU A 349 -13.19 10.70 15.21
C GLU A 349 -14.65 10.60 14.77
N ALA A 350 -15.02 11.47 13.83
CA ALA A 350 -16.28 11.40 13.08
C ALA A 350 -15.96 11.43 11.59
N ARG A 351 -16.57 10.51 10.83
CA ARG A 351 -16.36 10.36 9.39
C ARG A 351 -17.66 10.12 8.67
N GLN A 352 -17.78 10.68 7.47
CA GLN A 352 -18.86 10.44 6.54
C GLN A 352 -18.29 10.03 5.18
N ASP A 353 -18.79 8.91 4.65
CA ASP A 353 -18.45 8.38 3.34
C ASP A 353 -19.72 8.39 2.46
N GLU A 354 -19.60 8.87 1.22
CA GLU A 354 -20.69 8.89 0.25
C GLU A 354 -20.22 8.30 -1.08
N SER A 355 -21.16 7.69 -1.82
CA SER A 355 -20.90 7.15 -3.15
C SER A 355 -22.04 7.52 -4.09
N ASP A 356 -21.67 8.09 -5.24
CA ASP A 356 -22.55 8.36 -6.38
C ASP A 356 -22.02 7.58 -7.60
N ALA A 357 -22.53 6.36 -7.74
CA ALA A 357 -22.09 5.42 -8.76
C ALA A 357 -23.27 4.50 -9.20
N LEU A 358 -24.33 5.09 -9.73
CA LEU A 358 -25.54 4.38 -10.16
C LEU A 358 -25.28 3.14 -11.02
N PRO A 359 -24.25 3.07 -11.90
CA PRO A 359 -23.94 1.83 -12.62
C PRO A 359 -23.56 0.65 -11.71
N LEU A 360 -23.09 0.92 -10.49
CA LEU A 360 -22.72 -0.07 -9.50
C LEU A 360 -23.83 -0.36 -8.49
N PHE A 361 -24.86 0.50 -8.45
CA PHE A 361 -25.95 0.46 -7.48
C PHE A 361 -27.30 0.63 -8.20
N ALA A 362 -27.71 -0.35 -9.00
CA ALA A 362 -28.94 -0.28 -9.82
C ALA A 362 -30.22 -0.04 -9.00
N GLY A 363 -30.21 -0.38 -7.70
CA GLY A 363 -31.28 -0.09 -6.76
C GLY A 363 -31.28 1.34 -6.20
N GLY A 364 -30.34 2.19 -6.61
CA GLY A 364 -30.07 3.53 -6.09
C GLY A 364 -28.75 3.59 -5.31
N ASN A 365 -28.19 4.79 -5.23
CA ASN A 365 -26.95 4.98 -4.44
C ASN A 365 -27.15 4.55 -2.98
N PRO A 366 -26.12 3.95 -2.34
CA PRO A 366 -26.20 3.60 -0.93
C PRO A 366 -26.36 4.87 -0.07
N PRO A 367 -26.99 4.76 1.10
CA PRO A 367 -27.07 5.88 2.03
C PRO A 367 -25.68 6.33 2.47
N PRO A 368 -25.51 7.62 2.84
CA PRO A 368 -24.28 8.10 3.46
C PRO A 368 -23.88 7.20 4.63
N HIS A 369 -22.59 6.86 4.69
CA HIS A 369 -22.08 5.94 5.67
C HIS A 369 -21.30 6.70 6.76
N GLU A 370 -21.86 6.74 7.94
CA GLU A 370 -21.29 7.45 9.09
C GLU A 370 -20.48 6.51 9.97
N LEU A 371 -19.36 7.02 10.47
CA LEU A 371 -18.50 6.30 11.39
C LEU A 371 -18.09 7.23 12.55
N TYR A 372 -18.20 6.70 13.76
CA TYR A 372 -17.78 7.38 14.99
C TYR A 372 -16.82 6.47 15.75
N ARG A 373 -15.71 7.03 16.21
CA ARG A 373 -14.68 6.33 16.98
C ARG A 373 -14.29 7.09 18.24
N ALA A 374 -13.99 6.32 19.28
CA ALA A 374 -13.24 6.77 20.44
C ALA A 374 -12.09 5.78 20.67
N PHE A 375 -10.88 6.28 20.80
CA PHE A 375 -9.70 5.45 21.01
C PHE A 375 -8.85 5.94 22.16
N SER A 376 -8.07 5.02 22.74
CA SER A 376 -7.07 5.32 23.76
C SER A 376 -5.91 4.34 23.68
N ASN A 377 -4.68 4.83 23.87
CA ASN A 377 -3.48 4.02 24.02
C ASN A 377 -2.67 4.52 25.22
N LEU A 378 -2.38 3.62 26.13
CA LEU A 378 -1.52 3.80 27.30
C LEU A 378 -0.17 3.13 27.02
N ASP A 379 0.89 3.88 27.19
CA ASP A 379 2.26 3.41 27.17
C ASP A 379 2.85 3.57 28.57
N TRP A 380 3.14 2.45 29.25
CA TRP A 380 3.53 2.43 30.65
C TRP A 380 4.83 1.67 30.87
N ARG A 381 5.89 2.38 31.23
CA ARG A 381 7.17 1.82 31.64
C ARG A 381 7.08 1.36 33.09
N LEU A 382 6.79 0.06 33.30
CA LEU A 382 6.66 -0.56 34.61
C LEU A 382 7.98 -0.57 35.37
N THR A 383 9.08 -0.84 34.66
CA THR A 383 10.47 -0.77 35.12
C THR A 383 11.33 -0.30 33.96
N PRO A 384 12.62 0.02 34.15
CA PRO A 384 13.52 0.32 33.04
C PRO A 384 13.59 -0.76 31.97
N ALA A 385 13.32 -2.05 32.32
CA ALA A 385 13.38 -3.19 31.42
C ALA A 385 12.01 -3.62 30.86
N TRP A 386 10.91 -3.23 31.49
CA TRP A 386 9.57 -3.71 31.13
C TRP A 386 8.64 -2.55 30.78
N GLN A 387 8.07 -2.61 29.61
CA GLN A 387 7.09 -1.66 29.09
C GLN A 387 5.81 -2.37 28.71
N LEU A 388 4.68 -1.83 29.12
CA LEU A 388 3.34 -2.31 28.80
C LEU A 388 2.66 -1.29 27.88
N ASN A 389 2.11 -1.74 26.76
CA ASN A 389 1.27 -0.92 25.90
C ASN A 389 -0.13 -1.52 25.84
N LEU A 390 -1.13 -0.73 26.28
CA LEU A 390 -2.54 -1.11 26.28
C LEU A 390 -3.30 -0.16 25.36
N GLY A 391 -4.04 -0.72 24.41
CA GLY A 391 -4.85 0.05 23.47
C GLY A 391 -6.29 -0.45 23.44
N ALA A 392 -7.21 0.47 23.29
CA ALA A 392 -8.61 0.17 23.08
C ALA A 392 -9.21 1.17 22.08
N LEU A 393 -10.10 0.68 21.23
CA LEU A 393 -10.92 1.52 20.36
C LEU A 393 -12.35 1.00 20.37
N VAL A 394 -13.29 1.93 20.41
CA VAL A 394 -14.72 1.66 20.24
C VAL A 394 -15.15 2.32 18.94
N GLU A 395 -15.75 1.55 18.05
CA GLU A 395 -16.20 2.01 16.74
C GLU A 395 -17.67 1.72 16.53
N LYS A 396 -18.42 2.74 16.12
CA LYS A 396 -19.77 2.63 15.57
C LYS A 396 -19.71 2.94 14.08
N ASN A 397 -20.11 1.99 13.26
CA ASN A 397 -19.95 2.04 11.82
C ASN A 397 -21.31 1.83 11.14
N GLY A 398 -21.97 2.93 10.74
CA GLY A 398 -23.31 2.93 10.16
C GLY A 398 -24.32 2.19 11.05
N THR A 399 -25.05 1.26 10.47
CA THR A 399 -26.05 0.41 11.17
C THR A 399 -25.47 -0.81 11.88
N ALA A 400 -24.16 -1.07 11.73
CA ALA A 400 -23.52 -2.21 12.37
C ALA A 400 -23.51 -2.09 13.89
N ALA A 401 -23.36 -3.22 14.60
CA ALA A 401 -23.17 -3.22 16.04
C ALA A 401 -21.87 -2.46 16.39
N THR A 402 -21.86 -1.83 17.56
CA THR A 402 -20.64 -1.18 18.07
C THR A 402 -19.57 -2.23 18.35
N GLN A 403 -18.35 -1.98 17.86
CA GLN A 403 -17.23 -2.89 17.99
C GLN A 403 -16.24 -2.40 19.02
N PHE A 404 -15.73 -3.33 19.82
CA PHE A 404 -14.63 -3.11 20.74
C PHE A 404 -13.35 -3.76 20.22
N ILE A 405 -12.26 -3.00 20.16
CA ILE A 405 -11.00 -3.35 19.53
C ILE A 405 -9.87 -3.23 20.56
N PRO A 406 -9.55 -4.32 21.29
CA PRO A 406 -8.49 -4.33 22.29
C PRO A 406 -7.13 -4.61 21.69
N ARG A 407 -6.07 -4.12 22.35
CA ARG A 407 -4.67 -4.48 22.15
C ARG A 407 -3.92 -4.48 23.47
N ALA A 408 -3.04 -5.46 23.65
CA ALA A 408 -2.11 -5.52 24.77
C ALA A 408 -0.74 -6.05 24.28
N PHE A 409 0.32 -5.28 24.54
CA PHE A 409 1.69 -5.64 24.24
C PHE A 409 2.56 -5.46 25.47
N VAL A 410 3.52 -6.34 25.64
CA VAL A 410 4.60 -6.21 26.60
C VAL A 410 5.93 -6.25 25.84
N ASN A 411 6.80 -5.27 26.12
CA ASN A 411 8.17 -5.21 25.63
C ASN A 411 9.11 -5.45 26.81
N TRP A 412 10.02 -6.40 26.64
CA TRP A 412 11.09 -6.68 27.59
C TRP A 412 12.42 -6.32 26.98
N GLN A 413 13.02 -5.26 27.46
CA GLN A 413 14.36 -4.83 27.13
C GLN A 413 15.36 -5.65 27.95
N ALA A 414 15.78 -6.80 27.39
CA ALA A 414 16.66 -7.76 28.05
C ALA A 414 18.10 -7.22 28.20
N SER A 415 18.51 -6.34 27.27
CA SER A 415 19.77 -5.59 27.29
C SER A 415 19.61 -4.23 26.62
N SER A 416 20.68 -3.46 26.55
CA SER A 416 20.68 -2.21 25.76
C SER A 416 20.52 -2.44 24.26
N THR A 417 20.70 -3.65 23.78
CA THR A 417 20.66 -4.04 22.36
C THR A 417 19.52 -4.99 22.02
N ASP A 418 18.92 -5.66 23.00
CA ASP A 418 17.98 -6.75 22.76
C ASP A 418 16.64 -6.47 23.41
N THR A 419 15.59 -6.46 22.60
CA THR A 419 14.21 -6.28 23.05
C THR A 419 13.36 -7.46 22.55
N PHE A 420 12.62 -8.09 23.44
CA PHE A 420 11.60 -9.07 23.14
C PHE A 420 10.22 -8.46 23.30
N ARG A 421 9.30 -8.85 22.44
CA ARG A 421 7.91 -8.38 22.42
C ARG A 421 6.97 -9.56 22.45
N ALA A 422 5.85 -9.41 23.15
CA ALA A 422 4.73 -10.36 23.07
C ALA A 422 3.43 -9.56 23.08
N GLY A 423 2.48 -9.93 22.22
CA GLY A 423 1.25 -9.17 22.13
C GLY A 423 0.06 -9.95 21.62
N TYR A 424 -1.11 -9.40 21.97
CA TYR A 424 -2.41 -9.79 21.45
C TYR A 424 -3.12 -8.53 20.93
N SER A 425 -3.76 -8.67 19.77
CA SER A 425 -4.60 -7.63 19.20
C SER A 425 -5.78 -8.22 18.44
N ARG A 426 -6.89 -7.51 18.45
CA ARG A 426 -8.07 -7.80 17.62
C ARG A 426 -8.33 -6.65 16.68
N ALA A 427 -8.78 -6.96 15.46
CA ALA A 427 -9.27 -5.98 14.51
C ALA A 427 -10.57 -6.43 13.87
N TRP A 428 -11.34 -5.46 13.40
CA TRP A 428 -12.51 -5.64 12.57
C TRP A 428 -12.26 -4.98 11.21
N GLN A 429 -12.71 -5.61 10.14
CA GLN A 429 -12.60 -5.04 8.79
C GLN A 429 -13.89 -4.26 8.48
N GLN A 430 -13.77 -3.05 7.96
CA GLN A 430 -14.94 -2.34 7.45
C GLN A 430 -15.41 -3.01 6.17
N ARG A 431 -16.71 -3.34 6.07
CA ARG A 431 -17.33 -3.72 4.81
C ARG A 431 -17.40 -2.49 3.91
N ASN A 432 -16.97 -2.60 2.66
CA ASN A 432 -17.14 -1.51 1.72
C ASN A 432 -18.60 -1.41 1.22
N LEU A 433 -18.96 -0.26 0.66
CA LEU A 433 -20.33 -0.02 0.20
C LEU A 433 -20.73 -0.99 -0.93
N PHE A 434 -19.80 -1.36 -1.79
CA PHE A 434 -20.06 -2.27 -2.89
C PHE A 434 -20.27 -3.72 -2.42
N GLU A 435 -19.56 -4.18 -1.39
CA GLU A 435 -19.78 -5.51 -0.82
C GLU A 435 -21.19 -5.67 -0.27
N VAL A 436 -21.75 -4.62 0.32
CA VAL A 436 -23.09 -4.65 0.96
C VAL A 436 -24.20 -4.32 -0.03
N TYR A 437 -24.01 -3.29 -0.84
CA TYR A 437 -25.06 -2.68 -1.67
C TYR A 437 -24.86 -2.89 -3.17
N GLY A 438 -23.72 -3.48 -3.61
CA GLY A 438 -23.38 -3.65 -5.02
C GLY A 438 -24.47 -4.40 -5.79
N ASP A 439 -25.09 -3.70 -6.74
CA ASP A 439 -26.16 -4.19 -7.58
C ASP A 439 -25.87 -3.78 -9.02
N VAL A 440 -25.20 -4.65 -9.77
CA VAL A 440 -24.81 -4.37 -11.16
C VAL A 440 -25.70 -5.17 -12.10
N ARG A 441 -26.46 -4.47 -12.95
CA ARG A 441 -27.38 -5.06 -13.91
C ARG A 441 -27.05 -4.57 -15.32
N ALA A 442 -27.09 -5.49 -16.27
CA ALA A 442 -26.96 -5.18 -17.69
C ALA A 442 -28.29 -5.35 -18.39
N TYR A 443 -28.64 -4.43 -19.27
CA TYR A 443 -29.90 -4.40 -20.01
C TYR A 443 -29.67 -4.46 -21.51
N ASP A 444 -30.58 -5.08 -22.23
CA ASP A 444 -30.56 -5.05 -23.69
C ASP A 444 -30.75 -3.61 -24.18
N PRO A 445 -29.79 -3.03 -24.93
CA PRO A 445 -29.94 -1.66 -25.43
C PRO A 445 -31.12 -1.48 -26.41
N LYS A 446 -31.66 -2.60 -26.94
CA LYS A 446 -32.84 -2.64 -27.80
C LYS A 446 -34.08 -3.05 -27.04
N GLY A 447 -34.01 -3.27 -25.73
CA GLY A 447 -35.15 -3.67 -24.90
C GLY A 447 -36.11 -2.53 -24.68
N ALA A 448 -37.37 -2.85 -24.41
CA ALA A 448 -38.39 -1.87 -24.04
C ALA A 448 -38.05 -1.22 -22.69
N PRO A 449 -38.49 0.02 -22.43
CA PRO A 449 -38.37 0.62 -21.09
C PRO A 449 -39.00 -0.28 -20.02
N GLY A 450 -38.26 -0.55 -18.95
CA GLY A 450 -38.70 -1.45 -17.88
C GLY A 450 -38.48 -2.95 -18.17
N ALA A 451 -37.77 -3.30 -19.27
CA ALA A 451 -37.38 -4.68 -19.52
C ALA A 451 -36.53 -5.25 -18.39
N LEU A 452 -36.62 -6.57 -18.18
CA LEU A 452 -35.75 -7.24 -17.21
C LEU A 452 -34.28 -7.23 -17.66
N PRO A 453 -33.32 -7.20 -16.70
CA PRO A 453 -31.91 -7.28 -17.04
C PRO A 453 -31.60 -8.61 -17.75
N ILE A 454 -30.66 -8.55 -18.70
CA ILE A 454 -30.15 -9.71 -19.44
C ILE A 454 -28.99 -10.37 -18.72
N ALA A 455 -28.31 -9.64 -17.82
CA ALA A 455 -27.29 -10.16 -16.93
C ALA A 455 -27.33 -9.45 -15.58
N TRP A 456 -26.98 -10.17 -14.53
CA TRP A 456 -26.88 -9.64 -13.18
C TRP A 456 -25.52 -9.97 -12.56
N PRO A 457 -24.45 -9.27 -12.98
CA PRO A 457 -23.07 -9.54 -12.52
C PRO A 457 -22.89 -9.56 -11.01
N TYR A 458 -23.55 -8.64 -10.29
CA TYR A 458 -23.47 -8.54 -8.83
C TYR A 458 -24.85 -8.30 -8.22
N ALA A 459 -25.12 -9.00 -7.13
CA ALA A 459 -26.31 -8.83 -6.30
C ALA A 459 -25.93 -8.36 -4.89
N PRO A 460 -26.69 -7.46 -4.26
CA PRO A 460 -26.40 -6.94 -2.93
C PRO A 460 -26.55 -8.02 -1.84
N ASN A 461 -25.76 -7.90 -0.76
CA ASN A 461 -25.92 -8.71 0.44
C ASN A 461 -25.93 -7.83 1.71
N PRO A 462 -27.09 -7.30 2.12
CA PRO A 462 -27.19 -6.48 3.33
C PRO A 462 -26.91 -7.24 4.63
N ASN A 463 -26.96 -8.59 4.59
CA ASN A 463 -26.72 -9.46 5.75
C ASN A 463 -25.27 -9.89 5.92
N LEU A 464 -24.35 -9.29 5.16
CA LEU A 464 -22.94 -9.59 5.25
C LEU A 464 -22.41 -9.29 6.66
N ARG A 465 -21.76 -10.28 7.29
CA ARG A 465 -21.16 -10.11 8.62
C ARG A 465 -19.82 -9.39 8.50
N ILE A 466 -19.43 -8.74 9.57
CA ILE A 466 -18.15 -7.99 9.62
C ILE A 466 -17.01 -8.96 9.95
N PRO A 467 -15.99 -9.10 9.09
CA PRO A 467 -14.80 -9.90 9.38
C PRO A 467 -14.03 -9.39 10.59
N HIS A 468 -13.44 -10.31 11.35
CA HIS A 468 -12.51 -9.95 12.41
C HIS A 468 -11.28 -10.87 12.42
N VAL A 469 -10.18 -10.35 12.90
CA VAL A 469 -8.93 -11.08 13.08
C VAL A 469 -8.48 -10.98 14.53
N ASP A 470 -8.08 -12.13 15.09
CA ASP A 470 -7.34 -12.24 16.35
C ASP A 470 -5.88 -12.57 16.03
N THR A 471 -4.96 -11.74 16.50
CA THR A 471 -3.53 -11.88 16.29
C THR A 471 -2.82 -12.09 17.61
N VAL A 472 -2.01 -13.13 17.68
CA VAL A 472 -1.01 -13.35 18.75
C VAL A 472 0.36 -13.30 18.09
N GLU A 473 1.28 -12.51 18.65
CA GLU A 473 2.61 -12.39 18.10
C GLU A 473 3.70 -12.34 19.16
N LEU A 474 4.87 -12.82 18.74
CA LEU A 474 6.14 -12.69 19.46
C LEU A 474 7.11 -11.95 18.55
N GLY A 475 7.88 -11.03 19.09
CA GLY A 475 8.86 -10.26 18.37
C GLY A 475 10.21 -10.23 19.05
N TYR A 476 11.25 -10.02 18.25
CA TYR A 476 12.61 -9.75 18.70
C TYR A 476 13.19 -8.61 17.89
N LEU A 477 13.73 -7.61 18.55
CA LEU A 477 14.50 -6.54 17.94
C LEU A 477 15.91 -6.56 18.55
N GLY A 478 16.91 -6.90 17.72
CA GLY A 478 18.31 -6.93 18.09
C GLY A 478 19.13 -5.88 17.37
N ARG A 479 20.04 -5.22 18.07
CA ARG A 479 21.07 -4.33 17.51
C ARG A 479 22.43 -4.96 17.64
N PHE A 480 23.22 -4.93 16.58
CA PHE A 480 24.56 -5.54 16.50
C PHE A 480 25.57 -4.47 16.12
N PRO A 481 26.07 -3.69 17.10
CA PRO A 481 26.94 -2.52 16.82
C PRO A 481 28.21 -2.85 16.05
N SER A 482 28.77 -4.08 16.22
CA SER A 482 30.01 -4.50 15.54
C SER A 482 29.92 -4.54 14.01
N ILE A 483 28.71 -4.68 13.47
CA ILE A 483 28.45 -4.73 12.02
C ILE A 483 27.39 -3.69 11.61
N ASP A 484 27.11 -2.71 12.48
CA ASP A 484 26.06 -1.72 12.30
C ASP A 484 24.77 -2.34 11.76
N ALA A 485 24.24 -3.33 12.51
CA ALA A 485 23.07 -4.09 12.07
C ALA A 485 21.91 -4.01 13.06
N THR A 486 20.71 -4.00 12.49
CA THR A 486 19.44 -4.16 13.22
C THR A 486 18.67 -5.33 12.61
N LEU A 487 18.23 -6.26 13.45
CA LEU A 487 17.41 -7.41 13.09
C LEU A 487 16.06 -7.29 13.80
N ASP A 488 14.97 -7.20 13.05
CA ASP A 488 13.60 -7.30 13.56
C ASP A 488 13.00 -8.63 13.11
N VAL A 489 12.50 -9.42 14.04
CA VAL A 489 11.84 -10.70 13.81
C VAL A 489 10.45 -10.67 14.40
N ARG A 490 9.45 -11.13 13.65
CA ARG A 490 8.06 -11.31 14.07
C ARG A 490 7.63 -12.74 13.80
N VAL A 491 7.12 -13.43 14.83
CA VAL A 491 6.43 -14.72 14.72
C VAL A 491 4.98 -14.49 15.06
N PHE A 492 4.06 -14.93 14.23
CA PHE A 492 2.65 -14.61 14.39
C PHE A 492 1.71 -15.78 14.13
N ASN A 493 0.54 -15.69 14.74
CA ASN A 493 -0.64 -16.49 14.41
C ASN A 493 -1.84 -15.54 14.28
N GLU A 494 -2.41 -15.46 13.08
CA GLU A 494 -3.55 -14.64 12.72
C GLU A 494 -4.72 -15.52 12.37
N ARG A 495 -5.83 -15.38 13.09
CA ARG A 495 -7.08 -16.13 12.86
C ARG A 495 -8.18 -15.19 12.43
N ILE A 496 -8.58 -15.29 11.17
CA ILE A 496 -9.62 -14.47 10.56
C ILE A 496 -10.92 -15.25 10.54
N SER A 497 -11.96 -14.67 11.09
CA SER A 497 -13.33 -15.20 11.08
C SER A 497 -14.23 -14.33 10.22
N ASP A 498 -15.25 -14.94 9.65
CA ASP A 498 -16.23 -14.27 8.77
C ASP A 498 -15.59 -13.58 7.55
N PHE A 499 -14.46 -14.10 7.06
CA PHE A 499 -13.77 -13.54 5.89
C PHE A 499 -14.72 -13.39 4.70
N VAL A 500 -14.70 -12.23 4.03
CA VAL A 500 -15.58 -11.95 2.90
C VAL A 500 -14.99 -12.51 1.61
N ILE A 501 -15.78 -13.28 0.91
CA ILE A 501 -15.45 -13.82 -0.41
C ILE A 501 -16.53 -13.44 -1.41
N ARG A 502 -16.20 -13.47 -2.69
CA ARG A 502 -17.18 -13.40 -3.77
C ARG A 502 -17.59 -14.81 -4.20
N GLU A 503 -18.83 -15.13 -4.03
CA GLU A 503 -19.42 -16.41 -4.45
C GLU A 503 -20.27 -16.22 -5.69
N ARG A 504 -20.26 -17.19 -6.60
CA ARG A 504 -21.06 -17.18 -7.81
C ARG A 504 -22.23 -18.14 -7.67
N PHE A 505 -23.41 -17.65 -7.88
CA PHE A 505 -24.65 -18.41 -7.85
C PHE A 505 -25.18 -18.62 -9.27
N PRO A 506 -25.53 -19.85 -9.69
CA PRO A 506 -26.14 -20.12 -11.00
C PRO A 506 -27.55 -19.51 -11.14
N ILE A 507 -28.22 -19.29 -10.01
CA ILE A 507 -29.53 -18.61 -9.91
C ILE A 507 -29.42 -17.64 -8.74
N SER A 508 -29.88 -16.40 -8.94
CA SER A 508 -29.86 -15.38 -7.90
C SER A 508 -30.50 -15.85 -6.59
N PRO A 509 -29.81 -15.74 -5.43
CA PRO A 509 -30.36 -16.13 -4.12
C PRO A 509 -31.51 -15.22 -3.65
N LEU A 510 -31.70 -14.04 -4.29
CA LEU A 510 -32.77 -13.11 -3.92
C LEU A 510 -34.19 -13.54 -4.37
N GLY A 511 -34.35 -14.78 -4.86
CA GLY A 511 -35.68 -15.43 -5.01
C GLY A 511 -36.68 -14.73 -5.93
N GLN A 512 -36.30 -13.72 -6.69
CA GLN A 512 -37.17 -13.09 -7.66
C GLN A 512 -37.33 -14.03 -8.85
N LEU A 513 -38.45 -14.67 -8.93
CA LEU A 513 -38.82 -15.69 -9.96
C LEU A 513 -38.58 -15.19 -11.41
N ALA A 514 -38.58 -13.89 -11.62
CA ALA A 514 -38.35 -13.25 -12.92
C ALA A 514 -36.88 -13.19 -13.35
N LEU A 515 -35.92 -13.33 -12.41
CA LEU A 515 -34.49 -13.12 -12.66
C LEU A 515 -33.66 -14.38 -12.31
N ARG A 516 -33.91 -15.47 -13.04
CA ARG A 516 -33.10 -16.70 -12.98
C ARG A 516 -31.75 -16.52 -13.70
N LEU A 517 -31.02 -15.47 -13.38
CA LEU A 517 -29.73 -15.15 -14.00
C LEU A 517 -28.56 -15.52 -13.04
N PRO A 518 -27.46 -16.01 -13.60
CA PRO A 518 -26.25 -16.18 -12.81
C PRO A 518 -25.82 -14.84 -12.21
N THR A 519 -25.44 -14.85 -10.94
CA THR A 519 -24.97 -13.65 -10.24
C THR A 519 -23.80 -13.96 -9.33
N SER A 520 -22.98 -12.96 -9.04
CA SER A 520 -22.03 -13.01 -7.95
C SER A 520 -22.57 -12.22 -6.76
N GLN A 521 -22.28 -12.70 -5.56
CA GLN A 521 -22.63 -12.02 -4.31
C GLN A 521 -21.46 -12.13 -3.34
N PHE A 522 -21.23 -11.11 -2.56
CA PHE A 522 -20.28 -11.20 -1.45
C PHE A 522 -20.93 -11.98 -0.31
N THR A 523 -20.21 -12.97 0.23
CA THR A 523 -20.65 -13.83 1.31
C THR A 523 -19.56 -14.01 2.34
N ASN A 524 -19.92 -14.40 3.55
CA ASN A 524 -18.93 -14.74 4.56
C ASN A 524 -18.53 -16.20 4.45
N LEU A 525 -17.22 -16.46 4.50
CA LEU A 525 -16.68 -17.79 4.56
C LEU A 525 -17.15 -18.50 5.85
N GLY A 526 -17.64 -19.74 5.73
CA GLY A 526 -18.10 -20.53 6.88
C GLY A 526 -16.98 -21.10 7.75
N SER A 527 -15.72 -21.06 7.28
CA SER A 527 -14.53 -21.52 7.99
C SER A 527 -13.60 -20.35 8.32
N ALA A 528 -12.77 -20.53 9.36
CA ALA A 528 -11.74 -19.54 9.67
C ALA A 528 -10.56 -19.68 8.70
N VAL A 529 -9.95 -18.54 8.36
CA VAL A 529 -8.67 -18.44 7.67
C VAL A 529 -7.59 -18.25 8.72
N GLU A 530 -6.61 -19.15 8.80
CA GLU A 530 -5.53 -19.08 9.77
C GLU A 530 -4.18 -18.97 9.04
N LEU A 531 -3.42 -17.93 9.39
CA LEU A 531 -2.06 -17.68 8.90
C LEU A 531 -1.10 -17.76 10.06
N ARG A 532 -0.07 -18.58 9.92
CA ARG A 532 1.06 -18.67 10.86
C ARG A 532 2.33 -18.39 10.13
N GLY A 533 3.19 -17.56 10.68
CA GLY A 533 4.38 -17.20 9.93
C GLY A 533 5.50 -16.63 10.76
N VAL A 534 6.60 -16.45 10.05
CA VAL A 534 7.80 -15.76 10.52
C VAL A 534 8.17 -14.71 9.49
N GLU A 535 8.38 -13.53 9.96
CA GLU A 535 8.91 -12.40 9.18
C GLU A 535 10.17 -11.90 9.82
N TYR A 536 11.15 -11.56 9.02
CA TYR A 536 12.31 -10.87 9.54
C TYR A 536 12.84 -9.84 8.55
N GLN A 537 13.44 -8.80 9.10
CA GLN A 537 14.13 -7.75 8.39
C GLN A 537 15.48 -7.52 9.03
N LEU A 538 16.53 -7.60 8.23
CA LEU A 538 17.90 -7.28 8.62
C LEU A 538 18.34 -6.05 7.82
N ARG A 539 18.71 -4.98 8.50
CA ARG A 539 19.36 -3.79 7.92
C ARG A 539 20.77 -3.70 8.48
N THR A 540 21.78 -3.56 7.65
CA THR A 540 23.16 -3.50 8.11
C THR A 540 24.02 -2.62 7.19
N ARG A 541 25.03 -1.95 7.78
CA ARG A 541 26.04 -1.18 7.08
C ARG A 541 27.43 -1.79 7.35
N PRO A 542 27.72 -2.99 6.81
CA PRO A 542 28.89 -3.77 7.19
C PRO A 542 30.21 -3.20 6.69
N TRP A 543 30.22 -2.22 5.80
CA TRP A 543 31.38 -1.50 5.30
C TRP A 543 31.03 -0.06 4.90
N ARG A 544 32.04 0.75 4.73
CA ARG A 544 31.90 2.18 4.42
C ARG A 544 31.12 2.40 3.11
N GLY A 545 30.04 3.17 3.19
CA GLY A 545 29.17 3.53 2.08
C GLY A 545 28.27 2.39 1.58
N GLY A 546 28.35 1.20 2.18
CA GLY A 546 27.51 0.07 1.86
C GLY A 546 26.34 -0.06 2.84
N GLU A 547 25.16 -0.41 2.33
CA GLU A 547 23.98 -0.74 3.13
C GLU A 547 23.27 -1.94 2.51
N LEU A 548 22.83 -2.86 3.34
CA LEU A 548 22.04 -4.04 2.96
C LEU A 548 20.72 -4.02 3.73
N LEU A 549 19.63 -4.24 3.00
CA LEU A 549 18.31 -4.49 3.57
C LEU A 549 17.80 -5.84 3.06
N LEU A 550 17.67 -6.80 3.96
CA LEU A 550 17.08 -8.10 3.70
C LEU A 550 15.71 -8.16 4.37
N SER A 551 14.67 -8.47 3.61
CA SER A 551 13.33 -8.74 4.12
C SER A 551 12.90 -10.13 3.67
N HIS A 552 12.32 -10.93 4.57
CA HIS A 552 11.85 -12.27 4.25
C HIS A 552 10.63 -12.63 5.08
N THR A 553 9.73 -13.40 4.47
CA THR A 553 8.50 -13.90 5.09
C THR A 553 8.27 -15.33 4.68
N LEU A 554 7.89 -16.15 5.64
CA LEU A 554 7.44 -17.53 5.48
C LEU A 554 6.08 -17.70 6.13
N ILE A 555 5.09 -18.24 5.40
CA ILE A 555 3.71 -18.36 5.86
C ILE A 555 3.20 -19.77 5.67
N ASP A 556 2.75 -20.39 6.76
CA ASP A 556 1.89 -21.58 6.76
C ASP A 556 0.43 -21.15 6.71
N ARG A 557 -0.29 -21.63 5.71
CA ARG A 557 -1.65 -21.23 5.34
C ARG A 557 -2.63 -22.34 5.66
N ARG A 558 -3.43 -22.15 6.70
CA ARG A 558 -4.38 -23.13 7.20
C ARG A 558 -5.80 -22.67 6.95
N MET A 559 -6.35 -23.11 5.84
CA MET A 559 -7.74 -22.85 5.44
C MET A 559 -8.25 -24.01 4.59
N LYS A 560 -9.56 -24.26 4.64
CA LYS A 560 -10.19 -25.36 3.90
C LYS A 560 -10.25 -25.07 2.41
N GLU A 561 -10.45 -23.81 2.06
CA GLU A 561 -10.68 -23.35 0.70
C GLU A 561 -9.36 -23.17 -0.03
N GLU A 562 -9.07 -24.09 -0.93
CA GLU A 562 -7.85 -24.10 -1.74
C GLU A 562 -7.66 -22.80 -2.52
N GLU A 563 -8.74 -22.24 -3.03
CA GLU A 563 -8.72 -20.99 -3.77
C GLU A 563 -8.14 -19.83 -2.95
N ILE A 564 -8.56 -19.70 -1.69
CA ILE A 564 -8.06 -18.64 -0.80
C ILE A 564 -6.63 -18.92 -0.40
N ARG A 565 -6.31 -20.20 -0.13
CA ARG A 565 -4.96 -20.62 0.21
C ARG A 565 -3.95 -20.25 -0.86
N GLN A 566 -4.32 -20.38 -2.13
CA GLN A 566 -3.43 -20.05 -3.26
C GLN A 566 -3.22 -18.54 -3.46
N ARG A 567 -4.07 -17.68 -2.93
CA ARG A 567 -3.90 -16.22 -3.01
C ARG A 567 -2.73 -15.72 -2.16
N THR A 568 -2.39 -16.41 -1.09
CA THR A 568 -1.26 -16.08 -0.22
C THR A 568 -0.01 -16.81 -0.71
N SER A 569 1.05 -16.10 -1.02
CA SER A 569 2.35 -16.71 -1.30
C SER A 569 2.91 -17.36 -0.04
N PRO A 570 3.45 -18.59 -0.12
CA PRO A 570 4.07 -19.24 1.04
C PRO A 570 5.35 -18.55 1.50
N TYR A 571 5.96 -17.75 0.65
CA TYR A 571 7.16 -16.98 0.95
C TYR A 571 7.31 -15.77 0.05
N SER A 572 7.95 -14.74 0.58
CA SER A 572 8.47 -13.60 -0.18
C SER A 572 9.82 -13.18 0.39
N ALA A 573 10.72 -12.71 -0.46
CA ALA A 573 12.02 -12.19 -0.03
C ALA A 573 12.46 -11.02 -0.89
N SER A 574 13.14 -10.06 -0.29
CA SER A 574 13.86 -8.99 -0.98
C SER A 574 15.23 -8.79 -0.36
N LEU A 575 16.24 -8.60 -1.19
CA LEU A 575 17.57 -8.20 -0.79
C LEU A 575 17.95 -6.95 -1.58
N THR A 576 18.09 -5.83 -0.90
CA THR A 576 18.53 -4.57 -1.50
C THR A 576 19.91 -4.24 -1.00
N TRP A 577 20.81 -3.97 -1.94
CA TRP A 577 22.14 -3.48 -1.71
C TRP A 577 22.26 -2.05 -2.22
N LEU A 578 22.71 -1.16 -1.35
CA LEU A 578 23.10 0.20 -1.68
C LEU A 578 24.62 0.35 -1.52
N GLN A 579 25.26 1.09 -2.42
CA GLN A 579 26.65 1.45 -2.31
C GLN A 579 26.89 2.89 -2.77
N SER A 580 27.47 3.68 -1.89
CA SER A 580 28.01 5.00 -2.19
C SER A 580 29.51 4.90 -2.46
N TYR A 581 29.95 5.54 -3.54
CA TYR A 581 31.35 5.56 -3.96
C TYR A 581 31.91 6.99 -3.95
N PRO A 582 33.24 7.16 -4.01
CA PRO A 582 33.85 8.48 -4.22
C PRO A 582 33.32 9.18 -5.48
N ALA A 583 33.50 10.49 -5.56
CA ALA A 583 33.07 11.34 -6.68
C ALA A 583 31.55 11.36 -6.94
N GLY A 584 30.75 11.06 -5.92
CA GLY A 584 29.29 11.18 -5.97
C GLY A 584 28.58 10.05 -6.72
N TRP A 585 29.23 8.93 -6.96
CA TRP A 585 28.56 7.77 -7.52
C TRP A 585 27.79 6.98 -6.47
N THR A 586 26.66 6.45 -6.87
CA THR A 586 25.85 5.52 -6.08
C THR A 586 25.33 4.38 -6.96
N SER A 587 25.22 3.18 -6.40
CA SER A 587 24.54 2.06 -7.03
C SER A 587 23.58 1.41 -6.07
N THR A 588 22.48 0.91 -6.61
CA THR A 588 21.46 0.13 -5.88
C THR A 588 21.10 -1.09 -6.71
N ALA A 589 20.97 -2.24 -6.06
CA ALA A 589 20.46 -3.45 -6.66
C ALA A 589 19.47 -4.11 -5.70
N SER A 590 18.26 -4.40 -6.16
CA SER A 590 17.23 -5.08 -5.39
C SER A 590 16.86 -6.39 -6.07
N LEU A 591 17.18 -7.50 -5.43
CA LEU A 591 16.77 -8.84 -5.83
C LEU A 591 15.48 -9.19 -5.11
N LEU A 592 14.43 -9.51 -5.87
CA LEU A 592 13.10 -9.81 -5.35
C LEU A 592 12.73 -11.24 -5.71
N ARG A 593 12.23 -11.99 -4.73
CA ARG A 593 11.74 -13.36 -4.91
C ARG A 593 10.33 -13.47 -4.37
N MET A 594 9.41 -13.97 -5.19
CA MET A 594 8.04 -14.24 -4.83
C MET A 594 7.69 -15.70 -5.12
N GLY A 595 6.99 -16.32 -4.18
CA GLY A 595 6.41 -17.64 -4.36
C GLY A 595 5.20 -17.61 -5.31
N GLN A 596 4.59 -18.75 -5.47
CA GLN A 596 3.39 -18.89 -6.31
C GLN A 596 2.22 -18.11 -5.72
N LEU A 597 1.49 -17.40 -6.60
CA LEU A 597 0.29 -16.65 -6.27
C LEU A 597 -0.86 -17.08 -7.18
N ALA A 598 -2.07 -17.16 -6.65
CA ALA A 598 -3.29 -17.19 -7.45
C ALA A 598 -3.90 -15.80 -7.53
N GLY A 599 -4.49 -15.47 -8.65
CA GLY A 599 -5.22 -14.22 -8.83
C GLY A 599 -6.59 -14.23 -8.16
N GLY A 600 -7.16 -13.05 -7.94
CA GLY A 600 -8.33 -12.77 -7.09
C GLY A 600 -9.59 -13.20 -7.71
N TYR A 601 -10.20 -13.15 -8.76
CA TYR A 601 -11.61 -13.37 -9.04
C TYR A 601 -11.93 -14.56 -9.94
N GLY A 602 -12.86 -15.39 -9.45
CA GLY A 602 -13.62 -16.34 -10.22
C GLY A 602 -12.92 -17.67 -10.49
N PHE A 603 -13.39 -18.70 -9.81
CA PHE A 603 -13.09 -20.07 -10.15
C PHE A 603 -13.68 -20.42 -11.52
N VAL A 604 -12.85 -20.78 -12.48
CA VAL A 604 -13.26 -21.43 -13.72
C VAL A 604 -12.95 -22.92 -13.55
N PRO A 605 -13.94 -23.81 -13.44
CA PRO A 605 -13.70 -25.24 -13.27
C PRO A 605 -12.78 -25.75 -14.39
N GLY A 606 -11.74 -26.48 -13.99
CA GLY A 606 -10.77 -27.07 -14.93
C GLY A 606 -9.67 -26.12 -15.42
N CYS A 607 -9.56 -24.91 -14.89
CA CYS A 607 -8.47 -23.99 -15.19
C CYS A 607 -7.70 -23.62 -13.93
N GLU A 608 -6.47 -24.11 -13.81
CA GLU A 608 -5.54 -23.70 -12.76
C GLU A 608 -4.82 -22.41 -13.17
N THR A 609 -5.18 -21.32 -12.51
CA THR A 609 -4.61 -19.98 -12.77
C THR A 609 -3.76 -19.54 -11.62
N THR A 610 -2.50 -19.93 -11.66
CA THR A 610 -1.49 -19.49 -10.70
C THR A 610 -0.32 -18.85 -11.43
N SER A 611 0.20 -17.75 -10.90
CA SER A 611 1.50 -17.25 -11.34
C SER A 611 2.58 -18.24 -10.93
N LYS A 612 3.58 -18.45 -11.78
CA LYS A 612 4.77 -19.21 -11.39
C LYS A 612 5.60 -18.38 -10.41
N PRO A 613 6.32 -19.05 -9.46
CA PRO A 613 7.29 -18.34 -8.65
C PRO A 613 8.30 -17.59 -9.52
N TYR A 614 8.60 -16.35 -9.19
CA TYR A 614 9.53 -15.53 -9.97
C TYR A 614 10.63 -14.91 -9.13
N THR A 615 11.73 -14.56 -9.80
CA THR A 615 12.80 -13.74 -9.26
C THR A 615 13.04 -12.60 -10.23
N THR A 616 13.12 -11.38 -9.74
CA THR A 616 13.41 -10.21 -10.56
C THR A 616 14.48 -9.36 -9.92
N LEU A 617 15.15 -8.55 -10.73
CA LEU A 617 16.23 -7.66 -10.34
C LEU A 617 15.87 -6.25 -10.76
N ASP A 618 15.95 -5.31 -9.82
CA ASP A 618 15.86 -3.88 -10.08
C ASP A 618 17.22 -3.24 -9.79
N MET A 619 17.66 -2.30 -10.61
CA MET A 619 18.97 -1.67 -10.49
C MET A 619 18.91 -0.17 -10.73
N ARG A 620 19.79 0.54 -10.06
CA ARG A 620 20.05 1.97 -10.31
C ARG A 620 21.53 2.26 -10.17
N ILE A 621 22.05 3.07 -11.10
CA ILE A 621 23.38 3.68 -11.00
C ILE A 621 23.20 5.18 -11.19
N ALA A 622 23.73 5.99 -10.27
CA ALA A 622 23.59 7.43 -10.32
C ALA A 622 24.92 8.14 -10.03
N ARG A 623 25.02 9.35 -10.51
CA ARG A 623 26.12 10.26 -10.21
C ARG A 623 25.57 11.63 -9.84
N ALA A 624 25.84 12.05 -8.61
CA ALA A 624 25.64 13.41 -8.16
C ALA A 624 26.86 14.27 -8.51
N PHE A 625 26.61 15.47 -8.99
CA PHE A 625 27.66 16.45 -9.38
C PHE A 625 27.17 17.88 -9.16
N ARG A 626 28.04 18.85 -9.38
CA ARG A 626 27.63 20.26 -9.41
C ARG A 626 27.69 20.78 -10.84
N PHE A 627 26.59 21.40 -11.27
CA PHE A 627 26.47 22.09 -12.55
C PHE A 627 26.21 23.56 -12.27
N GLU A 628 27.11 24.44 -12.65
CA GLU A 628 27.04 25.88 -12.36
C GLU A 628 26.83 26.19 -10.86
N GLY A 629 27.50 25.43 -9.98
CA GLY A 629 27.37 25.57 -8.52
C GLY A 629 26.14 24.88 -7.90
N ARG A 630 25.18 24.46 -8.69
CA ARG A 630 23.92 23.81 -8.28
C ARG A 630 24.09 22.30 -8.20
N LYS A 631 23.37 21.65 -7.29
CA LYS A 631 23.39 20.20 -7.21
C LYS A 631 22.59 19.59 -8.36
N ALA A 632 23.18 18.63 -9.05
CA ALA A 632 22.56 17.88 -10.12
C ALA A 632 22.87 16.38 -9.97
N GLU A 633 22.00 15.55 -10.50
CA GLU A 633 22.17 14.10 -10.52
C GLU A 633 21.72 13.54 -11.86
N VAL A 634 22.50 12.64 -12.42
CA VAL A 634 22.09 11.77 -13.54
C VAL A 634 22.03 10.34 -13.04
N ALA A 635 21.00 9.59 -13.43
CA ALA A 635 20.86 8.20 -13.07
C ALA A 635 20.33 7.36 -14.23
N LEU A 636 20.80 6.11 -14.29
CA LEU A 636 20.22 5.04 -15.10
C LEU A 636 19.49 4.08 -14.17
N ASN A 637 18.23 3.85 -14.45
CA ASN A 637 17.35 3.01 -13.66
C ASN A 637 16.79 1.87 -14.50
N GLY A 638 16.59 0.71 -13.90
CA GLY A 638 15.97 -0.45 -14.55
C GLY A 638 15.19 -1.26 -13.55
N ILE A 639 13.99 -1.70 -13.93
CA ILE A 639 13.16 -2.61 -13.14
C ILE A 639 12.84 -3.86 -13.96
N ASN A 640 12.53 -4.96 -13.24
CA ASN A 640 12.15 -6.24 -13.82
C ASN A 640 13.22 -6.81 -14.80
N LEU A 641 14.50 -6.63 -14.50
CA LEU A 641 15.62 -7.01 -15.38
C LEU A 641 15.85 -8.53 -15.49
N GLY A 642 15.13 -9.33 -14.68
CA GLY A 642 15.20 -10.81 -14.71
C GLY A 642 14.42 -11.48 -15.85
N GLY A 643 13.82 -10.71 -16.74
CA GLY A 643 12.95 -11.19 -17.81
C GLY A 643 11.47 -11.13 -17.46
N PRO A 644 10.58 -11.31 -18.43
CA PRO A 644 9.14 -11.24 -18.24
C PRO A 644 8.64 -12.27 -17.24
N HIS A 645 7.82 -11.83 -16.29
CA HIS A 645 7.18 -12.67 -15.28
C HIS A 645 5.77 -12.16 -15.01
N GLN A 646 4.97 -12.94 -14.31
CA GLN A 646 3.60 -12.57 -13.97
C GLN A 646 3.52 -12.30 -12.48
N GLU A 647 3.16 -11.07 -12.13
CA GLU A 647 3.02 -10.63 -10.74
C GLU A 647 1.63 -10.96 -10.17
N ILE A 648 0.62 -10.99 -11.03
CA ILE A 648 -0.77 -11.27 -10.69
C ILE A 648 -1.28 -12.32 -11.66
N ALA A 649 -2.00 -13.34 -11.15
CA ALA A 649 -2.69 -14.29 -11.97
C ALA A 649 -4.11 -13.76 -12.28
N ASP A 650 -4.42 -13.52 -13.55
CA ASP A 650 -5.79 -13.26 -14.00
C ASP A 650 -6.40 -14.55 -14.55
N ARG A 651 -7.52 -14.97 -13.97
CA ARG A 651 -8.07 -16.29 -14.22
C ARG A 651 -8.87 -16.40 -15.49
N SER A 652 -9.71 -15.43 -15.78
CA SER A 652 -10.65 -15.51 -16.90
C SER A 652 -9.89 -15.59 -18.22
N GLU A 653 -8.87 -14.77 -18.37
CA GLU A 653 -8.11 -14.64 -19.59
C GLU A 653 -7.04 -15.74 -19.75
N GLN A 654 -6.48 -16.25 -18.65
CA GLN A 654 -5.54 -17.38 -18.70
C GLN A 654 -6.20 -18.69 -19.11
N CYS A 655 -7.51 -18.83 -18.87
CA CYS A 655 -8.27 -20.02 -19.22
C CYS A 655 -8.62 -20.11 -20.70
N LEU A 656 -8.37 -19.05 -21.47
CA LEU A 656 -8.55 -19.09 -22.92
C LEU A 656 -7.51 -20.01 -23.58
N PRO A 657 -7.88 -20.87 -24.53
CA PRO A 657 -6.95 -21.75 -25.24
C PRO A 657 -5.78 -21.01 -25.85
N ALA A 658 -5.99 -19.78 -26.35
CA ALA A 658 -4.94 -18.94 -26.95
C ALA A 658 -3.87 -18.47 -25.95
N ASN A 659 -4.23 -18.39 -24.65
CA ASN A 659 -3.38 -17.89 -23.57
C ASN A 659 -2.82 -19.00 -22.68
N GLN A 660 -3.17 -20.27 -22.96
CA GLN A 660 -2.74 -21.40 -22.15
C GLN A 660 -1.20 -21.47 -22.08
N GLY A 661 -0.67 -21.43 -20.87
CA GLY A 661 0.78 -21.45 -20.62
C GLY A 661 1.52 -20.13 -20.85
N LYS A 662 0.83 -19.05 -21.25
CA LYS A 662 1.42 -17.72 -21.44
C LYS A 662 1.04 -16.78 -20.29
N PRO A 663 1.92 -15.89 -19.85
CA PRO A 663 1.54 -14.83 -18.91
C PRO A 663 0.60 -13.85 -19.61
N VAL A 664 -0.54 -13.55 -18.97
CA VAL A 664 -1.56 -12.64 -19.51
C VAL A 664 -1.22 -11.17 -19.18
N ASN A 665 -0.61 -10.94 -18.03
CA ASN A 665 -0.10 -9.65 -17.59
C ASN A 665 1.41 -9.73 -17.36
N PRO A 666 2.23 -9.83 -18.43
CA PRO A 666 3.68 -9.96 -18.26
C PRO A 666 4.29 -8.64 -17.81
N ALA A 667 4.86 -8.63 -16.60
CA ALA A 667 5.71 -7.55 -16.15
C ALA A 667 7.04 -7.63 -16.91
N SER A 668 7.23 -6.71 -17.86
CA SER A 668 8.45 -6.62 -18.69
C SER A 668 9.47 -5.65 -18.09
N SER A 669 10.72 -5.73 -18.57
CA SER A 669 11.78 -4.82 -18.16
C SER A 669 11.50 -3.40 -18.62
N MET A 670 11.66 -2.43 -17.74
CA MET A 670 11.62 -1.01 -18.05
C MET A 670 12.96 -0.38 -17.65
N VAL A 671 13.51 0.47 -18.53
CA VAL A 671 14.79 1.15 -18.33
C VAL A 671 14.60 2.63 -18.67
N TRP A 672 15.09 3.51 -17.80
CA TRP A 672 15.03 4.96 -18.03
C TRP A 672 16.23 5.69 -17.43
N MET A 673 16.54 6.81 -18.03
CA MET A 673 17.49 7.79 -17.52
C MET A 673 16.73 8.90 -16.79
N SER A 674 17.25 9.30 -15.65
CA SER A 674 16.77 10.44 -14.85
C SER A 674 17.82 11.53 -14.84
N LEU A 675 17.39 12.77 -15.00
CA LEU A 675 18.19 13.97 -14.76
C LEU A 675 17.44 14.86 -13.78
N SER A 676 18.07 15.21 -12.66
CA SER A 676 17.52 16.16 -11.69
C SER A 676 18.50 17.30 -11.40
N ILE A 677 17.95 18.47 -11.11
CA ILE A 677 18.70 19.67 -10.75
C ILE A 677 18.00 20.43 -9.64
N GLU A 678 18.76 20.89 -8.64
CA GLU A 678 18.31 21.82 -7.61
C GLU A 678 18.75 23.25 -8.02
N LEU A 679 17.76 24.20 -8.07
CA LEU A 679 17.93 25.56 -8.59
C LEU A 679 17.94 26.58 -7.46
#